data_f6ea8ad94c0be64cad1dec71482d714b
#
_entry.id   f6ea8ad94c0be64cad1dec71482d714b
#
_cell.length_a   1.000
_cell.length_b   1.000
_cell.length_c   1.000
_cell.angle_alpha   90.00
_cell.angle_beta   90.00
_cell.angle_gamma   90.00
#
_symmetry.space_group_name_H-M   'P 1'
#
loop_
_entity.id
_entity.type
_entity.pdbx_description
1 polymer ?
#
loop_
_entity_poly.entity_id
_entity_poly.type
_entity_poly.pdbx_seq_one_letter_code
_entity_poly.pdbx_strand_id
1 'polypeptide(L)'
;AALCISYSCSPVNNMVLNGQSSYKIFVSANASGPEKHAAEELQQYLFRITGCSLPIVQEANPQEKYVYVGFGEAPAPLLANIKPEAFGNEEYIIRSDGQHLLIAGGQPRGTLYGVIGYLSDHLGCRWYTKEVVKVPERKTIPLPAKDDRQQPAFEYREAWYSEAYNTSWAMHNRLNPSMQPIPDSLGGSYISYPFVHTFYNMVSPEKYFTQHPEYFSEVNGKRVGKDAQLCLTNPGVARIATETVLGWIKDHPEASIFSVDQNDGMGYCECKACKALDDAEGTHAGTLLHFVNQVAGAVAKVYPNVKLQTLAYAYTEIPPKTLRPANNVTIRLCHYNYCSAHPIGGCDDHKPFIERLDQWRAIAQRITVWDYFTDFNRYLMPFPNFEPIKHDVKFYADRGVKGLFAQGSNMPSQGGSEFSTLRAWVFAQLMWNPQQDAQTLIDEFVKDVYGNAAPHINAYIQLLHQQVKPDSVYFSIWSEPGEVNYLSPATIQKADSIFTLARQAAEKDEPLLKRVELAYLPVIFTKLYFHTTGGSAYVSRADAPEVLAQFKRITGENKITRIAEGDEYGNMDKFIQGAELSQQFYTDWWVIGPFDNENLKGLVTVFTPEKEFDTAKTVIGKDGVSVQWKQYSDHTSGYIDFARIFNPSENVVAY
;
A
#
# COMPACT_ATOMS: atom_id res chain seq x y z
N ALA A 1 -23.05 56.99 28.00
CA ALA A 1 -21.63 56.62 27.99
C ALA A 1 -21.48 55.30 27.22
N ALA A 2 -21.07 55.35 25.96
CA ALA A 2 -20.73 54.17 25.16
C ALA A 2 -19.29 53.72 25.54
N LEU A 3 -19.18 52.51 26.08
CA LEU A 3 -17.89 51.90 26.31
C LEU A 3 -17.35 51.40 24.96
N CYS A 4 -16.42 52.13 24.36
CA CYS A 4 -15.59 51.63 23.29
C CYS A 4 -14.58 50.64 23.89
N ILE A 5 -14.85 49.32 23.74
CA ILE A 5 -13.87 48.30 23.99
C ILE A 5 -12.91 48.32 22.78
N SER A 6 -11.78 49.04 22.96
CA SER A 6 -10.65 48.96 22.03
C SER A 6 -10.03 47.55 22.16
N TYR A 7 -10.29 46.64 21.24
CA TYR A 7 -9.48 45.44 21.04
C TYR A 7 -8.08 45.92 20.63
N SER A 8 -7.15 45.89 21.56
CA SER A 8 -5.72 46.03 21.26
C SER A 8 -5.32 44.78 20.47
N CYS A 9 -5.31 44.87 19.15
CA CYS A 9 -4.60 43.90 18.31
C CYS A 9 -3.12 44.05 18.64
N SER A 10 -2.53 43.12 19.35
CA SER A 10 -1.09 43.01 19.46
C SER A 10 -0.49 42.99 18.04
N PRO A 11 0.59 43.72 17.75
CA PRO A 11 1.19 43.74 16.43
C PRO A 11 1.60 42.30 16.05
N VAL A 12 1.11 41.82 14.93
CA VAL A 12 1.47 40.50 14.39
C VAL A 12 2.93 40.59 13.95
N ASN A 13 3.82 39.90 14.66
CA ASN A 13 5.23 39.85 14.30
C ASN A 13 5.40 38.94 13.06
N ASN A 14 6.02 39.51 12.02
CA ASN A 14 6.26 38.80 10.78
C ASN A 14 7.69 38.26 10.70
N MET A 15 7.85 37.00 10.33
CA MET A 15 9.15 36.42 9.98
C MET A 15 9.60 36.92 8.60
N VAL A 16 8.68 37.02 7.64
CA VAL A 16 8.89 37.66 6.34
C VAL A 16 7.82 38.74 6.17
N LEU A 17 8.20 39.95 5.76
CA LEU A 17 7.30 41.06 5.49
C LEU A 17 7.61 41.65 4.10
N ASN A 18 6.61 41.62 3.19
CA ASN A 18 6.73 42.14 1.82
C ASN A 18 7.96 41.58 1.05
N GLY A 19 8.25 40.28 1.24
CA GLY A 19 9.39 39.61 0.61
C GLY A 19 10.76 39.95 1.19
N GLN A 20 10.80 40.55 2.37
CA GLN A 20 12.04 40.87 3.09
C GLN A 20 12.03 40.28 4.49
N SER A 21 13.18 39.88 4.99
CA SER A 21 13.34 39.34 6.35
C SER A 21 14.68 39.75 6.96
N SER A 22 14.69 39.97 8.26
CA SER A 22 15.90 40.07 9.08
C SER A 22 16.22 38.77 9.83
N TYR A 23 15.43 37.72 9.63
CA TYR A 23 15.64 36.41 10.25
C TYR A 23 16.75 35.63 9.57
N LYS A 24 17.45 34.82 10.36
CA LYS A 24 18.37 33.79 9.92
C LYS A 24 17.85 32.43 10.40
N ILE A 25 18.22 31.38 9.72
CA ILE A 25 17.95 29.99 10.16
C ILE A 25 19.17 29.58 10.99
N PHE A 26 18.96 29.28 12.26
CA PHE A 26 20.01 28.79 13.14
C PHE A 26 19.92 27.25 13.19
N VAL A 27 21.04 26.59 12.94
CA VAL A 27 21.23 25.15 13.15
C VAL A 27 22.57 24.94 13.86
N SER A 28 22.58 24.17 14.96
CA SER A 28 23.81 23.96 15.74
C SER A 28 24.91 23.32 14.88
N ALA A 29 26.15 23.66 15.12
CA ALA A 29 27.31 23.02 14.49
C ALA A 29 27.32 21.50 14.72
N ASN A 30 26.82 21.06 15.88
CA ASN A 30 26.71 19.66 16.27
C ASN A 30 25.36 19.00 15.86
N ALA A 31 24.53 19.69 15.05
CA ALA A 31 23.25 19.15 14.61
C ALA A 31 23.43 17.84 13.82
N SER A 32 22.46 16.96 13.97
CA SER A 32 22.37 15.72 13.21
C SER A 32 22.19 15.95 11.69
N GLY A 33 22.41 14.91 10.88
CA GLY A 33 22.17 15.00 9.44
C GLY A 33 20.75 15.47 9.11
N PRO A 34 19.70 14.85 9.70
CA PRO A 34 18.30 15.28 9.51
C PRO A 34 18.02 16.73 9.92
N GLU A 35 18.64 17.24 10.99
CA GLU A 35 18.46 18.65 11.40
C GLU A 35 19.11 19.62 10.41
N LYS A 36 20.30 19.29 9.88
CA LYS A 36 20.97 20.09 8.84
C LYS A 36 20.12 20.10 7.56
N HIS A 37 19.65 18.93 7.14
CA HIS A 37 18.75 18.84 5.98
C HIS A 37 17.43 19.61 6.20
N ALA A 38 16.87 19.57 7.41
CA ALA A 38 15.67 20.35 7.77
C ALA A 38 15.89 21.85 7.61
N ALA A 39 17.06 22.37 7.99
CA ALA A 39 17.40 23.79 7.79
C ALA A 39 17.51 24.16 6.31
N GLU A 40 18.08 23.28 5.48
CA GLU A 40 18.18 23.46 4.03
C GLU A 40 16.79 23.43 3.36
N GLU A 41 15.94 22.49 3.71
CA GLU A 41 14.55 22.40 3.25
C GLU A 41 13.76 23.68 3.62
N LEU A 42 13.87 24.12 4.86
CA LEU A 42 13.22 25.34 5.30
C LEU A 42 13.67 26.56 4.49
N GLN A 43 14.98 26.73 4.28
CA GLN A 43 15.55 27.82 3.49
C GLN A 43 15.03 27.79 2.05
N GLN A 44 15.08 26.61 1.41
CA GLN A 44 14.67 26.43 0.02
C GLN A 44 13.18 26.76 -0.18
N TYR A 45 12.32 26.21 0.67
CA TYR A 45 10.89 26.43 0.52
C TYR A 45 10.45 27.84 0.93
N LEU A 46 11.06 28.45 1.95
CA LEU A 46 10.81 29.86 2.26
C LEU A 46 11.18 30.75 1.08
N PHE A 47 12.32 30.48 0.41
CA PHE A 47 12.68 31.19 -0.81
C PHE A 47 11.66 31.00 -1.93
N ARG A 48 11.21 29.77 -2.17
CA ARG A 48 10.18 29.47 -3.19
C ARG A 48 8.86 30.17 -2.89
N ILE A 49 8.47 30.26 -1.61
CA ILE A 49 7.21 30.88 -1.17
C ILE A 49 7.26 32.40 -1.27
N THR A 50 8.38 33.03 -0.84
CA THR A 50 8.43 34.46 -0.61
C THR A 50 9.32 35.24 -1.58
N GLY A 51 10.29 34.57 -2.19
CA GLY A 51 11.42 35.15 -2.92
C GLY A 51 12.54 35.66 -1.99
N CYS A 52 12.42 35.47 -0.66
CA CYS A 52 13.41 35.89 0.33
C CYS A 52 14.23 34.69 0.81
N SER A 53 15.56 34.76 0.70
CA SER A 53 16.46 33.73 1.24
C SER A 53 16.90 34.13 2.66
N LEU A 54 16.65 33.24 3.63
CA LEU A 54 17.13 33.38 5.00
C LEU A 54 18.49 32.66 5.12
N PRO A 55 19.59 33.33 5.53
CA PRO A 55 20.89 32.65 5.68
C PRO A 55 20.84 31.56 6.75
N ILE A 56 21.50 30.43 6.51
CA ILE A 56 21.73 29.40 7.52
C ILE A 56 23.03 29.75 8.26
N VAL A 57 22.98 29.76 9.59
CA VAL A 57 24.11 30.10 10.46
C VAL A 57 24.23 29.08 11.59
N GLN A 58 25.46 28.95 12.14
CA GLN A 58 25.80 28.05 13.25
C GLN A 58 26.19 28.78 14.52
N GLU A 59 26.31 30.11 14.45
CA GLU A 59 26.58 30.97 15.59
C GLU A 59 25.44 31.96 15.76
N ALA A 60 24.92 32.08 16.97
CA ALA A 60 23.85 33.02 17.30
C ALA A 60 24.36 34.31 17.88
N ASN A 61 23.87 35.46 17.38
CA ASN A 61 24.06 36.76 17.95
C ASN A 61 22.78 37.21 18.69
N PRO A 62 22.81 37.51 20.00
CA PRO A 62 21.62 37.89 20.78
C PRO A 62 20.84 39.11 20.26
N GLN A 63 21.43 39.93 19.37
CA GLN A 63 20.78 41.08 18.77
C GLN A 63 19.99 40.76 17.48
N GLU A 64 20.06 39.52 16.99
CA GLU A 64 19.43 39.08 15.74
C GLU A 64 18.21 38.18 15.99
N LYS A 65 17.41 37.99 14.95
CA LYS A 65 16.22 37.15 14.99
C LYS A 65 16.47 35.81 14.28
N TYR A 66 15.99 34.71 14.88
CA TYR A 66 16.27 33.38 14.37
C TYR A 66 15.02 32.53 14.24
N VAL A 67 15.07 31.63 13.25
CA VAL A 67 14.34 30.39 13.22
C VAL A 67 15.31 29.28 13.68
N TYR A 68 15.14 28.81 14.91
CA TYR A 68 15.94 27.71 15.47
C TYR A 68 15.41 26.37 14.94
N VAL A 69 16.30 25.61 14.28
CA VAL A 69 16.03 24.26 13.80
C VAL A 69 16.75 23.27 14.69
N GLY A 70 15.98 22.53 15.51
CA GLY A 70 16.49 21.68 16.58
C GLY A 70 16.54 22.40 17.94
N PHE A 71 16.70 21.63 19.01
CA PHE A 71 16.74 22.16 20.38
C PHE A 71 18.06 22.86 20.75
N GLY A 72 19.13 22.59 20.00
CA GLY A 72 20.47 23.12 20.32
C GLY A 72 20.52 24.63 20.31
N GLU A 73 21.02 25.22 21.42
CA GLU A 73 21.25 26.65 21.61
C GLU A 73 20.01 27.57 21.49
N ALA A 74 18.81 26.98 21.46
CA ALA A 74 17.58 27.76 21.50
C ALA A 74 17.45 28.49 22.86
N PRO A 75 17.01 29.75 22.88
CA PRO A 75 16.91 30.54 24.11
C PRO A 75 15.89 30.01 25.10
N ALA A 76 16.13 30.22 26.39
CA ALA A 76 15.32 29.69 27.48
C ALA A 76 13.80 29.97 27.37
N PRO A 77 13.32 31.12 26.87
CA PRO A 77 11.88 31.32 26.68
C PRO A 77 11.24 30.34 25.70
N LEU A 78 11.94 29.99 24.60
CA LEU A 78 11.46 28.99 23.64
C LEU A 78 11.47 27.55 24.20
N LEU A 79 12.36 27.28 25.16
CA LEU A 79 12.47 25.97 25.81
C LEU A 79 11.62 25.83 27.09
N ALA A 80 10.85 26.86 27.45
CA ALA A 80 10.06 26.85 28.68
C ALA A 80 9.10 25.66 28.70
N ASN A 81 9.19 24.82 29.76
CA ASN A 81 8.41 23.59 29.95
C ASN A 81 8.63 22.51 28.85
N ILE A 82 9.71 22.60 28.10
CA ILE A 82 10.15 21.58 27.16
C ILE A 82 11.23 20.72 27.80
N LYS A 83 11.08 19.40 27.65
CA LYS A 83 12.10 18.40 27.98
C LYS A 83 12.44 17.65 26.68
N PRO A 84 13.54 18.02 26.00
CA PRO A 84 13.90 17.43 24.69
C PRO A 84 13.97 15.91 24.71
N GLU A 85 14.46 15.33 25.82
CA GLU A 85 14.60 13.89 26.03
C GLU A 85 13.26 13.14 26.18
N ALA A 86 12.17 13.86 26.38
CA ALA A 86 10.82 13.27 26.50
C ALA A 86 10.06 13.22 25.15
N PHE A 87 10.67 13.75 24.09
CA PHE A 87 10.05 13.70 22.76
C PHE A 87 10.21 12.31 22.13
N GLY A 88 9.13 11.79 21.55
CA GLY A 88 9.19 10.61 20.69
C GLY A 88 10.00 10.87 19.43
N ASN A 89 10.47 9.80 18.77
CA ASN A 89 11.40 9.85 17.63
C ASN A 89 10.96 10.78 16.48
N GLU A 90 9.65 11.02 16.35
CA GLU A 90 9.04 11.80 15.28
C GLU A 90 8.12 12.91 15.82
N GLU A 91 8.03 13.03 17.13
CA GLU A 91 7.29 14.11 17.78
C GLU A 91 8.05 15.43 17.63
N TYR A 92 7.34 16.51 17.37
CA TYR A 92 7.91 17.84 17.23
C TYR A 92 7.08 18.94 17.88
N ILE A 93 7.69 20.10 18.04
CA ILE A 93 7.05 21.33 18.45
C ILE A 93 7.47 22.50 17.54
N ILE A 94 6.48 23.32 17.19
CA ILE A 94 6.65 24.62 16.54
C ILE A 94 6.18 25.66 17.54
N ARG A 95 7.08 26.55 17.97
CA ARG A 95 6.80 27.55 19.02
C ARG A 95 7.42 28.88 18.68
N SER A 96 6.74 29.99 19.00
CA SER A 96 7.28 31.34 18.93
C SER A 96 7.17 32.06 20.28
N ASP A 97 8.20 32.81 20.64
CA ASP A 97 8.18 33.76 21.76
C ASP A 97 7.81 35.19 21.33
N GLY A 98 7.38 35.35 20.06
CA GLY A 98 7.07 36.63 19.44
C GLY A 98 8.29 37.35 18.81
N GLN A 99 9.51 36.86 19.05
CA GLN A 99 10.75 37.37 18.45
C GLN A 99 11.45 36.30 17.61
N HIS A 100 11.47 35.09 18.08
CA HIS A 100 12.09 33.95 17.44
C HIS A 100 11.04 32.84 17.14
N LEU A 101 11.41 31.93 16.27
CA LEU A 101 10.66 30.70 15.99
C LEU A 101 11.53 29.48 16.32
N LEU A 102 10.99 28.52 17.05
CA LEU A 102 11.58 27.20 17.28
C LEU A 102 10.82 26.16 16.48
N ILE A 103 11.53 25.34 15.71
CA ILE A 103 11.05 24.11 15.10
C ILE A 103 11.98 22.99 15.53
N ALA A 104 11.55 22.14 16.47
CA ALA A 104 12.41 21.12 17.06
C ALA A 104 11.60 19.87 17.42
N GLY A 105 12.27 18.73 17.47
CA GLY A 105 11.62 17.46 17.80
C GLY A 105 12.60 16.38 18.24
N GLY A 106 12.05 15.22 18.56
CA GLY A 106 12.84 14.06 18.97
C GLY A 106 13.70 13.48 17.86
N GLN A 107 14.74 12.79 18.28
CA GLN A 107 15.65 12.13 17.33
C GLN A 107 15.11 10.77 16.88
N PRO A 108 15.38 10.36 15.61
CA PRO A 108 16.17 11.07 14.61
C PRO A 108 15.38 12.01 13.69
N ARG A 109 14.03 11.91 13.62
CA ARG A 109 13.21 12.54 12.56
C ARG A 109 12.34 13.71 13.02
N GLY A 110 12.14 13.89 14.32
CA GLY A 110 11.16 14.86 14.82
C GLY A 110 11.40 16.29 14.33
N THR A 111 12.64 16.78 14.36
CA THR A 111 12.97 18.14 13.86
C THR A 111 12.69 18.26 12.35
N LEU A 112 13.10 17.29 11.55
CA LEU A 112 12.83 17.27 10.10
C LEU A 112 11.33 17.27 9.82
N TYR A 113 10.57 16.41 10.49
CA TYR A 113 9.11 16.36 10.33
C TYR A 113 8.41 17.61 10.89
N GLY A 114 9.02 18.28 11.86
CA GLY A 114 8.57 19.60 12.33
C GLY A 114 8.71 20.68 11.25
N VAL A 115 9.82 20.70 10.51
CA VAL A 115 10.00 21.60 9.36
C VAL A 115 9.01 21.26 8.25
N ILE A 116 8.86 19.97 7.89
CA ILE A 116 7.86 19.55 6.90
C ILE A 116 6.45 19.93 7.35
N GLY A 117 6.11 19.72 8.64
CA GLY A 117 4.83 20.14 9.23
C GLY A 117 4.63 21.65 9.16
N TYR A 118 5.66 22.45 9.44
CA TYR A 118 5.57 23.89 9.28
C TYR A 118 5.30 24.30 7.83
N LEU A 119 6.02 23.72 6.88
CA LEU A 119 5.83 23.96 5.46
C LEU A 119 4.44 23.52 4.97
N SER A 120 3.95 22.36 5.41
CA SER A 120 2.66 21.81 4.98
C SER A 120 1.48 22.47 5.70
N ASP A 121 1.49 22.48 7.04
CA ASP A 121 0.31 22.76 7.84
C ASP A 121 0.15 24.27 8.10
N HIS A 122 1.26 25.03 8.19
CA HIS A 122 1.24 26.47 8.38
C HIS A 122 1.39 27.26 7.08
N LEU A 123 2.24 26.79 6.16
CA LEU A 123 2.52 27.52 4.91
C LEU A 123 1.74 26.98 3.70
N GLY A 124 1.19 25.76 3.77
CA GLY A 124 0.31 25.20 2.76
C GLY A 124 1.03 24.54 1.59
N CYS A 125 2.30 24.16 1.76
CA CYS A 125 2.99 23.29 0.79
C CYS A 125 2.36 21.91 0.77
N ARG A 126 2.34 21.29 -0.43
CA ARG A 126 1.88 19.90 -0.60
C ARG A 126 2.74 19.18 -1.61
N TRP A 127 3.08 17.93 -1.33
CA TRP A 127 3.83 17.03 -2.22
C TRP A 127 2.90 15.91 -2.63
N TYR A 128 2.03 16.17 -3.62
CA TYR A 128 1.01 15.22 -4.07
C TYR A 128 1.61 14.05 -4.82
N THR A 129 2.48 14.34 -5.79
CA THR A 129 3.27 13.35 -6.55
C THR A 129 4.72 13.82 -6.61
N LYS A 130 5.61 13.03 -7.18
CA LYS A 130 7.01 13.45 -7.42
C LYS A 130 7.11 14.63 -8.40
N GLU A 131 6.10 14.82 -9.29
CA GLU A 131 6.05 15.93 -10.24
C GLU A 131 5.17 17.10 -9.78
N VAL A 132 4.11 16.82 -9.03
CA VAL A 132 3.11 17.83 -8.62
C VAL A 132 3.34 18.24 -7.18
N VAL A 133 4.05 19.35 -7.03
CA VAL A 133 4.34 19.97 -5.72
C VAL A 133 3.71 21.37 -5.67
N LYS A 134 2.77 21.56 -4.75
CA LYS A 134 2.17 22.87 -4.49
C LYS A 134 3.06 23.69 -3.56
N VAL A 135 3.45 24.85 -4.01
CA VAL A 135 4.18 25.85 -3.21
C VAL A 135 3.42 27.17 -3.31
N PRO A 136 2.72 27.59 -2.25
CA PRO A 136 1.98 28.85 -2.27
C PRO A 136 2.90 30.07 -2.40
N GLU A 137 2.48 31.06 -3.16
CA GLU A 137 3.17 32.35 -3.20
C GLU A 137 2.65 33.27 -2.11
N ARG A 138 3.52 33.72 -1.21
CA ARG A 138 3.22 34.64 -0.14
C ARG A 138 4.38 35.61 0.05
N LYS A 139 4.10 36.92 0.17
CA LYS A 139 5.13 37.93 0.46
C LYS A 139 5.27 38.23 1.95
N THR A 140 4.33 37.75 2.74
CA THR A 140 4.35 37.97 4.21
C THR A 140 4.04 36.66 4.92
N ILE A 141 4.86 36.30 5.89
CA ILE A 141 4.73 35.14 6.76
C ILE A 141 4.76 35.61 8.22
N PRO A 142 3.64 35.50 8.94
CA PRO A 142 3.62 35.82 10.37
C PRO A 142 4.28 34.70 11.19
N LEU A 143 4.76 35.05 12.39
CA LEU A 143 5.11 34.04 13.38
C LEU A 143 3.85 33.33 13.89
N PRO A 144 3.90 31.99 14.16
CA PRO A 144 2.80 31.28 14.79
C PRO A 144 2.39 31.91 16.12
N ALA A 145 1.08 32.09 16.33
CA ALA A 145 0.52 32.67 17.53
C ALA A 145 0.35 31.67 18.69
N LYS A 146 0.41 30.39 18.39
CA LYS A 146 0.22 29.28 19.35
C LYS A 146 1.26 28.21 19.09
N ASP A 147 1.61 27.49 20.15
CA ASP A 147 2.40 26.28 20.05
C ASP A 147 1.64 25.23 19.21
N ASP A 148 2.37 24.59 18.32
CA ASP A 148 1.91 23.41 17.61
C ASP A 148 2.83 22.24 17.96
N ARG A 149 2.30 21.28 18.73
CA ARG A 149 3.01 20.07 19.12
C ARG A 149 2.30 18.88 18.53
N GLN A 150 2.99 18.12 17.70
CA GLN A 150 2.46 16.98 16.98
C GLN A 150 3.30 15.74 17.17
N GLN A 151 2.61 14.59 17.12
CA GLN A 151 3.21 13.27 17.02
C GLN A 151 2.36 12.43 16.08
N PRO A 152 2.94 11.46 15.35
CA PRO A 152 2.17 10.58 14.49
C PRO A 152 1.25 9.67 15.31
N ALA A 153 0.08 9.36 14.76
CA ALA A 153 -0.84 8.40 15.38
C ALA A 153 -0.28 6.97 15.33
N PHE A 154 0.50 6.65 14.30
CA PHE A 154 1.14 5.35 14.12
C PHE A 154 2.66 5.49 14.15
N GLU A 155 3.33 4.61 14.90
CA GLU A 155 4.80 4.53 14.97
C GLU A 155 5.42 3.98 13.67
N TYR A 156 4.69 3.10 12.97
CA TYR A 156 5.05 2.54 11.67
C TYR A 156 4.00 2.93 10.63
N ARG A 157 4.45 3.56 9.56
CA ARG A 157 3.57 4.12 8.52
C ARG A 157 4.12 3.78 7.15
N GLU A 158 3.51 2.79 6.52
CA GLU A 158 3.87 2.32 5.18
C GLU A 158 2.66 2.40 4.25
N ALA A 159 2.69 3.31 3.29
CA ALA A 159 1.80 3.31 2.15
C ALA A 159 2.53 2.59 1.00
N TRP A 160 2.37 1.26 0.92
CA TRP A 160 3.16 0.44 0.02
C TRP A 160 2.63 0.47 -1.41
N TYR A 161 2.77 1.63 -2.02
CA TYR A 161 2.49 1.94 -3.41
C TYR A 161 3.79 2.39 -4.12
N SER A 162 3.79 2.33 -5.45
CA SER A 162 4.96 2.72 -6.26
C SER A 162 5.48 4.13 -5.98
N GLU A 163 4.61 5.08 -5.62
CA GLU A 163 4.98 6.46 -5.30
C GLU A 163 5.87 6.55 -4.05
N ALA A 164 5.59 5.73 -3.04
CA ALA A 164 6.34 5.73 -1.78
C ALA A 164 7.79 5.23 -1.92
N TYR A 165 8.16 4.64 -3.05
CA TYR A 165 9.56 4.32 -3.38
C TYR A 165 10.41 5.56 -3.71
N ASN A 166 9.80 6.71 -3.94
CA ASN A 166 10.52 7.98 -4.02
C ASN A 166 10.82 8.49 -2.61
N THR A 167 12.09 8.42 -2.20
CA THR A 167 12.54 8.79 -0.85
C THR A 167 12.14 10.22 -0.47
N SER A 168 12.30 11.19 -1.38
CA SER A 168 11.92 12.58 -1.14
C SER A 168 10.42 12.71 -0.92
N TRP A 169 9.61 12.04 -1.74
CA TRP A 169 8.16 12.04 -1.58
C TRP A 169 7.74 11.41 -0.25
N ALA A 170 8.32 10.26 0.11
CA ALA A 170 8.02 9.57 1.38
C ALA A 170 8.38 10.44 2.60
N MET A 171 9.55 11.08 2.60
CA MET A 171 10.00 12.01 3.63
C MET A 171 9.06 13.21 3.77
N HIS A 172 8.72 13.88 2.66
CA HIS A 172 7.83 15.05 2.68
C HIS A 172 6.40 14.72 3.09
N ASN A 173 5.98 13.47 2.94
CA ASN A 173 4.69 12.98 3.43
C ASN A 173 4.79 12.28 4.80
N ARG A 174 5.90 12.44 5.51
CA ARG A 174 6.13 11.97 6.89
C ARG A 174 5.92 10.46 7.06
N LEU A 175 6.21 9.66 6.01
CA LEU A 175 6.28 8.21 6.10
C LEU A 175 7.62 7.74 6.67
N ASN A 176 7.66 6.50 7.17
CA ASN A 176 8.88 5.85 7.63
C ASN A 176 8.94 4.39 7.14
N PRO A 177 8.88 4.18 5.80
CA PRO A 177 8.65 2.86 5.21
C PRO A 177 9.78 1.88 5.49
N SER A 178 9.44 0.58 5.67
CA SER A 178 10.39 -0.53 5.81
C SER A 178 10.84 -1.06 4.46
N MET A 179 9.93 -1.10 3.47
CA MET A 179 10.20 -1.74 2.17
C MET A 179 11.13 -0.92 1.28
N GLN A 180 11.13 0.40 1.44
CA GLN A 180 12.07 1.32 0.81
C GLN A 180 12.61 2.28 1.86
N PRO A 181 13.65 1.91 2.60
CA PRO A 181 14.14 2.71 3.72
C PRO A 181 14.62 4.10 3.29
N ILE A 182 14.24 5.10 4.08
CA ILE A 182 14.78 6.45 3.98
C ILE A 182 16.21 6.43 4.55
N PRO A 183 17.20 7.06 3.91
CA PRO A 183 18.57 7.14 4.42
C PRO A 183 18.65 7.81 5.80
N ASP A 184 19.62 7.42 6.63
CA ASP A 184 19.83 8.01 7.97
C ASP A 184 20.08 9.52 7.94
N SER A 185 20.69 10.03 6.86
CA SER A 185 20.86 11.47 6.65
C SER A 185 19.54 12.23 6.56
N LEU A 186 18.45 11.54 6.23
CA LEU A 186 17.08 12.07 6.18
C LEU A 186 16.20 11.51 7.33
N GLY A 187 16.81 10.91 8.34
CA GLY A 187 16.15 10.44 9.55
C GLY A 187 15.89 8.93 9.62
N GLY A 188 16.25 8.17 8.59
CA GLY A 188 16.06 6.72 8.58
C GLY A 188 14.59 6.29 8.50
N SER A 189 14.34 5.02 8.73
CA SER A 189 13.02 4.38 8.64
C SER A 189 12.69 3.50 9.85
N TYR A 190 11.47 2.96 9.87
CA TYR A 190 11.08 1.88 10.77
C TYR A 190 11.34 0.55 10.06
N ILE A 191 12.48 -0.06 10.29
CA ILE A 191 12.95 -1.24 9.55
C ILE A 191 12.47 -2.51 10.24
N SER A 192 11.71 -3.36 9.53
CA SER A 192 11.38 -4.73 9.92
C SER A 192 12.35 -5.69 9.22
N TYR A 193 13.11 -6.48 9.98
CA TYR A 193 14.13 -7.36 9.42
C TYR A 193 14.06 -8.80 9.94
N PRO A 194 14.18 -9.81 9.07
CA PRO A 194 13.74 -9.74 7.68
C PRO A 194 12.28 -9.29 7.63
N PHE A 195 11.75 -8.88 6.51
CA PHE A 195 10.44 -8.22 6.51
C PHE A 195 9.31 -9.13 6.99
N VAL A 196 9.20 -10.35 6.43
CA VAL A 196 8.09 -11.29 6.69
C VAL A 196 8.42 -12.71 6.19
N HIS A 197 7.66 -13.73 6.59
CA HIS A 197 7.77 -15.14 6.14
C HIS A 197 9.14 -15.75 6.39
N THR A 198 9.58 -15.67 7.66
CA THR A 198 10.98 -15.88 8.02
C THR A 198 11.34 -17.29 8.49
N PHE A 199 10.37 -18.21 8.59
CA PHE A 199 10.64 -19.54 9.13
C PHE A 199 11.72 -20.28 8.35
N TYR A 200 11.66 -20.28 7.03
CA TYR A 200 12.69 -20.94 6.22
C TYR A 200 14.00 -20.13 6.11
N ASN A 201 13.97 -18.84 6.39
CA ASN A 201 15.18 -18.05 6.58
C ASN A 201 15.92 -18.45 7.88
N MET A 202 15.19 -18.83 8.94
CA MET A 202 15.80 -19.31 10.19
C MET A 202 16.23 -20.77 10.11
N VAL A 203 15.35 -21.64 9.58
CA VAL A 203 15.59 -23.09 9.49
C VAL A 203 15.35 -23.53 8.06
N SER A 204 16.39 -23.40 7.22
CA SER A 204 16.31 -23.69 5.78
C SER A 204 16.11 -25.19 5.50
N PRO A 205 15.12 -25.55 4.66
CA PRO A 205 14.94 -26.93 4.24
C PRO A 205 16.15 -27.53 3.51
N GLU A 206 16.82 -26.74 2.68
CA GLU A 206 18.00 -27.16 1.92
C GLU A 206 19.12 -27.62 2.86
N LYS A 207 19.24 -26.97 4.01
CA LYS A 207 20.29 -27.27 4.99
C LYS A 207 19.92 -28.42 5.92
N TYR A 208 18.66 -28.51 6.33
CA TYR A 208 18.29 -29.37 7.46
C TYR A 208 17.37 -30.52 7.09
N PHE A 209 16.54 -30.45 6.01
CA PHE A 209 15.47 -31.41 5.79
C PHE A 209 15.95 -32.85 5.64
N THR A 210 17.06 -33.09 4.94
CA THR A 210 17.58 -34.43 4.70
C THR A 210 18.03 -35.12 5.99
N GLN A 211 18.61 -34.36 6.94
CA GLN A 211 19.16 -34.93 8.18
C GLN A 211 18.18 -34.81 9.35
N HIS A 212 17.29 -33.82 9.31
CA HIS A 212 16.38 -33.46 10.37
C HIS A 212 14.97 -33.21 9.82
N PRO A 213 14.31 -34.19 9.18
CA PRO A 213 12.95 -33.99 8.66
C PRO A 213 11.96 -33.62 9.77
N GLU A 214 12.22 -34.00 11.02
CA GLU A 214 11.40 -33.67 12.20
C GLU A 214 11.39 -32.17 12.55
N TYR A 215 12.22 -31.36 11.95
CA TYR A 215 12.22 -29.90 12.10
C TYR A 215 11.09 -29.23 11.29
N PHE A 216 10.55 -29.93 10.31
CA PHE A 216 9.55 -29.42 9.38
C PHE A 216 8.17 -30.00 9.66
N SER A 217 7.16 -29.34 9.16
CA SER A 217 5.77 -29.73 9.39
C SER A 217 5.51 -31.19 9.00
N GLU A 218 4.73 -31.86 9.83
CA GLU A 218 4.04 -33.09 9.45
C GLU A 218 2.68 -32.71 8.87
N VAL A 219 2.47 -33.03 7.61
CA VAL A 219 1.21 -32.77 6.88
C VAL A 219 0.73 -34.10 6.32
N ASN A 220 -0.51 -34.50 6.66
CA ASN A 220 -1.06 -35.79 6.27
C ASN A 220 -0.13 -36.97 6.61
N GLY A 221 0.48 -36.94 7.79
CA GLY A 221 1.39 -37.99 8.30
C GLY A 221 2.77 -38.05 7.65
N LYS A 222 3.15 -37.05 6.85
CA LYS A 222 4.46 -36.97 6.19
C LYS A 222 5.17 -35.66 6.54
N ARG A 223 6.51 -35.72 6.75
CA ARG A 223 7.33 -34.52 6.90
C ARG A 223 7.56 -33.86 5.56
N VAL A 224 7.31 -32.54 5.50
CA VAL A 224 7.31 -31.74 4.26
C VAL A 224 8.26 -30.55 4.43
N GLY A 225 9.27 -30.47 3.56
CA GLY A 225 10.28 -29.41 3.57
C GLY A 225 10.05 -28.31 2.52
N LYS A 226 8.91 -28.30 1.84
CA LYS A 226 8.56 -27.31 0.82
C LYS A 226 7.08 -26.94 0.94
N ASP A 227 6.74 -25.68 0.68
CA ASP A 227 5.36 -25.17 0.69
C ASP A 227 4.59 -25.51 1.99
N ALA A 228 5.29 -25.50 3.13
CA ALA A 228 4.79 -25.83 4.45
C ALA A 228 5.48 -25.00 5.53
N GLN A 229 5.27 -25.37 6.79
CA GLN A 229 5.79 -24.64 7.95
C GLN A 229 6.89 -25.46 8.69
N LEU A 230 7.34 -24.95 9.82
CA LEU A 230 8.22 -25.65 10.74
C LEU A 230 7.44 -26.43 11.80
N CYS A 231 8.06 -27.44 12.42
CA CYS A 231 7.54 -28.10 13.62
C CYS A 231 7.88 -27.25 14.85
N LEU A 232 6.99 -26.34 15.22
CA LEU A 232 7.26 -25.29 16.21
C LEU A 232 7.38 -25.79 17.66
N THR A 233 6.97 -27.03 17.94
CA THR A 233 7.19 -27.68 19.24
C THR A 233 8.53 -28.43 19.31
N ASN A 234 9.30 -28.48 18.24
CA ASN A 234 10.60 -29.12 18.22
C ASN A 234 11.67 -28.21 18.86
N PRO A 235 12.38 -28.66 19.93
CA PRO A 235 13.36 -27.81 20.62
C PRO A 235 14.57 -27.49 19.76
N GLY A 236 14.95 -28.34 18.79
CA GLY A 236 16.02 -28.07 17.83
C GLY A 236 15.68 -26.87 16.93
N VAL A 237 14.41 -26.76 16.49
CA VAL A 237 13.91 -25.63 15.71
C VAL A 237 13.98 -24.33 16.52
N ALA A 238 13.50 -24.36 17.78
CA ALA A 238 13.54 -23.19 18.65
C ALA A 238 14.99 -22.72 18.94
N ARG A 239 15.93 -23.65 19.12
CA ARG A 239 17.35 -23.32 19.32
C ARG A 239 17.96 -22.66 18.08
N ILE A 240 17.80 -23.26 16.89
CA ILE A 240 18.34 -22.71 15.63
C ILE A 240 17.74 -21.34 15.33
N ALA A 241 16.41 -21.20 15.47
CA ALA A 241 15.74 -19.92 15.27
C ALA A 241 16.27 -18.84 16.22
N THR A 242 16.47 -19.18 17.51
CA THR A 242 17.04 -18.25 18.48
C THR A 242 18.45 -17.80 18.10
N GLU A 243 19.33 -18.75 17.73
CA GLU A 243 20.70 -18.47 17.28
C GLU A 243 20.69 -17.54 16.04
N THR A 244 19.81 -17.83 15.09
CA THR A 244 19.67 -17.02 13.86
C THR A 244 19.19 -15.60 14.16
N VAL A 245 18.14 -15.44 14.98
CA VAL A 245 17.60 -14.12 15.34
C VAL A 245 18.63 -13.30 16.12
N LEU A 246 19.38 -13.90 17.05
CA LEU A 246 20.49 -13.23 17.75
C LEU A 246 21.59 -12.77 16.78
N GLY A 247 21.87 -13.57 15.74
CA GLY A 247 22.76 -13.19 14.65
C GLY A 247 22.23 -11.98 13.88
N TRP A 248 20.96 -12.01 13.46
CA TRP A 248 20.33 -10.89 12.77
C TRP A 248 20.39 -9.58 13.56
N ILE A 249 20.09 -9.64 14.88
CA ILE A 249 20.16 -8.46 15.77
C ILE A 249 21.57 -7.85 15.80
N LYS A 250 22.58 -8.71 15.84
CA LYS A 250 23.97 -8.25 15.83
C LYS A 250 24.38 -7.63 14.50
N ASP A 251 23.93 -8.23 13.39
CA ASP A 251 24.34 -7.85 12.04
C ASP A 251 23.52 -6.68 11.48
N HIS A 252 22.32 -6.44 12.02
CA HIS A 252 21.37 -5.39 11.61
C HIS A 252 20.93 -4.50 12.78
N PRO A 253 21.87 -3.75 13.39
CA PRO A 253 21.57 -2.87 14.53
C PRO A 253 20.61 -1.71 14.16
N GLU A 254 20.47 -1.40 12.88
CA GLU A 254 19.54 -0.40 12.34
C GLU A 254 18.07 -0.84 12.39
N ALA A 255 17.81 -2.16 12.52
CA ALA A 255 16.44 -2.68 12.48
C ALA A 255 15.64 -2.27 13.73
N SER A 256 14.42 -1.81 13.51
CA SER A 256 13.49 -1.40 14.56
C SER A 256 12.78 -2.60 15.21
N ILE A 257 12.59 -3.68 14.43
CA ILE A 257 11.91 -4.90 14.85
C ILE A 257 12.39 -6.10 14.01
N PHE A 258 12.43 -7.30 14.61
CA PHE A 258 12.82 -8.53 13.93
C PHE A 258 11.62 -9.47 13.79
N SER A 259 11.43 -10.00 12.58
CA SER A 259 10.30 -10.87 12.28
C SER A 259 10.59 -12.33 12.57
N VAL A 260 9.67 -12.99 13.25
CA VAL A 260 9.63 -14.43 13.52
C VAL A 260 8.28 -14.94 13.06
N ASP A 261 8.12 -15.07 11.75
CA ASP A 261 6.83 -15.23 11.08
C ASP A 261 6.75 -16.56 10.34
N GLN A 262 5.53 -17.13 10.28
CA GLN A 262 5.24 -18.27 9.44
C GLN A 262 5.50 -17.96 7.96
N ASN A 263 5.82 -19.01 7.18
CA ASN A 263 5.88 -18.95 5.73
C ASN A 263 4.49 -18.61 5.16
N ASP A 264 4.45 -18.04 3.98
CA ASP A 264 3.19 -17.83 3.28
C ASP A 264 2.53 -19.18 2.95
N GLY A 265 1.20 -19.22 3.12
CA GLY A 265 0.40 -20.43 2.91
C GLY A 265 0.06 -21.20 4.20
N MET A 266 -0.56 -22.36 4.00
CA MET A 266 -1.05 -23.25 5.07
C MET A 266 0.06 -24.22 5.53
N GLY A 267 -0.13 -25.50 5.47
CA GLY A 267 0.89 -26.53 5.73
C GLY A 267 1.46 -26.51 7.15
N TYR A 268 0.64 -26.11 8.15
CA TYR A 268 1.00 -26.17 9.57
C TYR A 268 1.26 -27.61 10.04
N CYS A 269 2.00 -27.77 11.14
CA CYS A 269 2.42 -29.07 11.61
C CYS A 269 1.32 -29.82 12.37
N GLU A 270 0.94 -30.99 11.89
CA GLU A 270 -0.07 -31.87 12.47
C GLU A 270 0.52 -32.94 13.41
N CYS A 271 1.81 -32.90 13.72
CA CYS A 271 2.42 -33.88 14.62
C CYS A 271 1.75 -33.84 16.01
N LYS A 272 1.82 -34.96 16.73
CA LYS A 272 1.15 -35.14 18.02
C LYS A 272 1.37 -33.99 19.00
N ALA A 273 2.60 -33.43 19.05
CA ALA A 273 2.92 -32.36 19.99
C ALA A 273 2.31 -31.00 19.58
N CYS A 274 2.43 -30.63 18.28
CA CYS A 274 1.81 -29.40 17.77
C CYS A 274 0.30 -29.46 17.90
N LYS A 275 -0.31 -30.58 17.45
CA LYS A 275 -1.76 -30.77 17.55
C LYS A 275 -2.27 -30.71 19.00
N ALA A 276 -1.58 -31.33 19.94
CA ALA A 276 -1.99 -31.29 21.35
C ALA A 276 -1.99 -29.86 21.93
N LEU A 277 -1.03 -29.02 21.52
CA LEU A 277 -0.95 -27.62 21.94
C LEU A 277 -2.06 -26.79 21.27
N ASP A 278 -2.28 -26.97 19.96
CA ASP A 278 -3.33 -26.28 19.23
C ASP A 278 -4.72 -26.65 19.77
N ASP A 279 -4.97 -27.92 20.07
CA ASP A 279 -6.21 -28.39 20.67
C ASP A 279 -6.45 -27.76 22.07
N ALA A 280 -5.39 -27.63 22.89
CA ALA A 280 -5.47 -26.98 24.20
C ALA A 280 -5.78 -25.48 24.09
N GLU A 281 -5.14 -24.80 23.15
CA GLU A 281 -5.30 -23.36 22.93
C GLU A 281 -6.50 -23.02 22.01
N GLY A 282 -7.06 -24.02 21.33
CA GLY A 282 -8.21 -23.89 20.43
C GLY A 282 -7.88 -23.22 19.09
N THR A 283 -6.61 -23.06 18.75
CA THR A 283 -6.13 -22.40 17.54
C THR A 283 -4.66 -22.71 17.28
N HIS A 284 -4.24 -22.66 16.01
CA HIS A 284 -2.84 -22.81 15.61
C HIS A 284 -1.95 -21.64 16.06
N ALA A 285 -2.52 -20.49 16.43
CA ALA A 285 -1.76 -19.41 17.05
C ALA A 285 -1.18 -19.83 18.42
N GLY A 286 -1.70 -20.89 19.06
CA GLY A 286 -1.14 -21.47 20.27
C GLY A 286 0.27 -21.98 20.03
N THR A 287 0.45 -22.84 19.04
CA THR A 287 1.78 -23.38 18.65
C THR A 287 2.72 -22.26 18.19
N LEU A 288 2.21 -21.30 17.40
CA LEU A 288 2.98 -20.14 16.96
C LEU A 288 3.50 -19.32 18.14
N LEU A 289 2.63 -18.89 19.06
CA LEU A 289 3.04 -18.08 20.21
C LEU A 289 3.95 -18.82 21.18
N HIS A 290 3.72 -20.12 21.39
CA HIS A 290 4.65 -20.95 22.17
C HIS A 290 6.08 -20.84 21.64
N PHE A 291 6.26 -20.99 20.34
CA PHE A 291 7.56 -20.90 19.68
C PHE A 291 8.14 -19.48 19.74
N VAL A 292 7.35 -18.47 19.31
CA VAL A 292 7.78 -17.07 19.30
C VAL A 292 8.18 -16.59 20.68
N ASN A 293 7.45 -16.97 21.72
CA ASN A 293 7.76 -16.61 23.10
C ASN A 293 9.08 -17.22 23.60
N GLN A 294 9.45 -18.43 23.14
CA GLN A 294 10.75 -19.02 23.47
C GLN A 294 11.90 -18.20 22.86
N VAL A 295 11.79 -17.85 21.58
CA VAL A 295 12.77 -17.00 20.90
C VAL A 295 12.82 -15.62 21.55
N ALA A 296 11.66 -14.99 21.80
CA ALA A 296 11.56 -13.68 22.42
C ALA A 296 12.14 -13.62 23.83
N GLY A 297 11.89 -14.65 24.64
CA GLY A 297 12.46 -14.77 25.97
C GLY A 297 13.99 -14.94 25.98
N ALA A 298 14.53 -15.65 25.00
CA ALA A 298 15.98 -15.79 24.83
C ALA A 298 16.62 -14.47 24.36
N VAL A 299 16.00 -13.79 23.38
CA VAL A 299 16.43 -12.47 22.89
C VAL A 299 16.42 -11.43 23.99
N ALA A 300 15.36 -11.36 24.81
CA ALA A 300 15.24 -10.37 25.89
C ALA A 300 16.35 -10.46 26.95
N LYS A 301 16.95 -11.64 27.15
CA LYS A 301 18.10 -11.84 28.08
C LYS A 301 19.38 -11.17 27.59
N VAL A 302 19.55 -11.03 26.26
CA VAL A 302 20.75 -10.47 25.64
C VAL A 302 20.49 -9.02 25.19
N TYR A 303 19.30 -8.78 24.63
CA TYR A 303 18.87 -7.50 24.05
C TYR A 303 17.50 -7.09 24.60
N PRO A 304 17.43 -6.52 25.83
CA PRO A 304 16.15 -6.28 26.51
C PRO A 304 15.23 -5.27 25.83
N ASN A 305 15.77 -4.40 24.97
CA ASN A 305 15.01 -3.37 24.26
C ASN A 305 14.59 -3.78 22.84
N VAL A 306 15.06 -4.94 22.36
CA VAL A 306 14.73 -5.41 21.02
C VAL A 306 13.32 -5.99 20.98
N LYS A 307 12.57 -5.61 19.96
CA LYS A 307 11.21 -6.09 19.70
C LYS A 307 11.25 -7.17 18.63
N LEU A 308 10.43 -8.19 18.80
CA LEU A 308 10.11 -9.17 17.77
C LEU A 308 8.70 -8.96 17.27
N GLN A 309 8.44 -9.39 16.05
CA GLN A 309 7.12 -9.38 15.42
C GLN A 309 6.75 -10.79 15.00
N THR A 310 5.46 -11.11 15.05
CA THR A 310 4.90 -12.29 14.40
C THR A 310 3.55 -11.96 13.75
N LEU A 311 3.18 -12.73 12.72
CA LEU A 311 1.92 -12.55 12.02
C LEU A 311 0.77 -13.28 12.74
N ALA A 312 -0.38 -12.62 12.81
CA ALA A 312 -1.68 -13.25 12.98
C ALA A 312 -2.37 -13.25 11.60
N TYR A 313 -2.17 -14.32 10.84
CA TYR A 313 -2.49 -14.40 9.42
C TYR A 313 -2.94 -15.81 9.03
N ALA A 314 -3.96 -15.91 8.21
CA ALA A 314 -4.51 -17.16 7.73
C ALA A 314 -4.82 -18.13 8.91
N TYR A 315 -4.15 -19.26 9.01
CA TYR A 315 -4.41 -20.27 10.03
C TYR A 315 -4.07 -19.83 11.48
N THR A 316 -3.36 -18.70 11.67
CA THR A 316 -3.00 -18.15 13.00
C THR A 316 -3.76 -16.87 13.37
N GLU A 317 -4.77 -16.48 12.61
CA GLU A 317 -5.51 -15.25 12.81
C GLU A 317 -6.26 -15.22 14.16
N ILE A 318 -6.78 -16.36 14.62
CA ILE A 318 -7.52 -16.49 15.86
C ILE A 318 -6.56 -16.57 17.05
N PRO A 319 -6.67 -15.68 18.07
CA PRO A 319 -5.78 -15.70 19.22
C PRO A 319 -5.99 -16.93 20.13
N PRO A 320 -4.94 -17.38 20.84
CA PRO A 320 -5.03 -18.53 21.73
C PRO A 320 -5.77 -18.22 23.04
N LYS A 321 -6.32 -19.25 23.68
CA LYS A 321 -7.11 -19.14 24.92
C LYS A 321 -6.28 -18.68 26.11
N THR A 322 -5.13 -19.28 26.34
CA THR A 322 -4.35 -19.08 27.58
C THR A 322 -3.00 -18.44 27.35
N LEU A 323 -2.32 -18.75 26.25
CA LEU A 323 -1.03 -18.16 25.92
C LEU A 323 -1.17 -16.65 25.62
N ARG A 324 -0.14 -15.92 25.99
CA ARG A 324 -0.02 -14.47 25.78
C ARG A 324 1.29 -14.15 25.09
N PRO A 325 1.33 -13.17 24.18
CA PRO A 325 2.59 -12.71 23.62
C PRO A 325 3.52 -12.19 24.72
N ALA A 326 4.80 -12.50 24.63
CA ALA A 326 5.82 -11.90 25.51
C ALA A 326 5.85 -10.37 25.32
N ASN A 327 6.31 -9.63 26.34
CA ASN A 327 6.27 -8.16 26.36
C ASN A 327 7.02 -7.50 25.19
N ASN A 328 8.03 -8.16 24.65
CA ASN A 328 8.80 -7.71 23.49
C ASN A 328 8.26 -8.26 22.15
N VAL A 329 7.09 -8.88 22.12
CA VAL A 329 6.44 -9.40 20.91
C VAL A 329 5.35 -8.45 20.45
N THR A 330 5.39 -8.05 19.20
CA THR A 330 4.35 -7.31 18.46
C THR A 330 3.56 -8.29 17.59
N ILE A 331 2.26 -8.25 17.67
CA ILE A 331 1.38 -9.01 16.76
C ILE A 331 1.06 -8.14 15.54
N ARG A 332 1.37 -8.63 14.34
CA ARG A 332 0.90 -8.03 13.08
C ARG A 332 -0.33 -8.80 12.60
N LEU A 333 -1.50 -8.22 12.81
CA LEU A 333 -2.77 -8.79 12.36
C LEU A 333 -3.02 -8.40 10.91
N CYS A 334 -3.33 -9.38 10.06
CA CYS A 334 -3.62 -9.17 8.65
C CYS A 334 -5.13 -9.10 8.42
N HIS A 335 -5.59 -8.02 7.79
CA HIS A 335 -6.99 -7.85 7.35
C HIS A 335 -7.16 -8.46 5.95
N TYR A 336 -6.90 -9.77 5.86
CA TYR A 336 -6.77 -10.49 4.59
C TYR A 336 -8.09 -11.09 4.13
N ASN A 337 -8.43 -10.82 2.86
CA ASN A 337 -9.57 -11.42 2.15
C ASN A 337 -10.95 -11.10 2.76
N TYR A 338 -11.13 -9.87 3.22
CA TYR A 338 -12.41 -9.31 3.62
C TYR A 338 -12.99 -8.39 2.53
N CYS A 339 -14.23 -7.95 2.73
CA CYS A 339 -14.89 -7.04 1.80
C CYS A 339 -14.10 -5.74 1.62
N SER A 340 -13.77 -5.39 0.37
CA SER A 340 -13.10 -4.12 0.04
C SER A 340 -14.07 -3.00 -0.36
N ALA A 341 -15.38 -3.31 -0.49
CA ALA A 341 -16.41 -2.34 -0.85
C ALA A 341 -16.80 -1.42 0.30
N HIS A 342 -16.82 -1.95 1.52
CA HIS A 342 -17.36 -1.29 2.69
C HIS A 342 -16.29 -1.08 3.76
N PRO A 343 -16.39 0.00 4.58
CA PRO A 343 -15.48 0.20 5.70
C PRO A 343 -15.66 -0.90 6.76
N ILE A 344 -14.65 -1.10 7.59
CA ILE A 344 -14.70 -2.04 8.71
C ILE A 344 -15.89 -1.69 9.61
N GLY A 345 -16.81 -2.65 9.76
CA GLY A 345 -18.08 -2.48 10.47
C GLY A 345 -19.23 -2.00 9.59
N GLY A 346 -19.00 -1.71 8.31
CA GLY A 346 -20.02 -1.32 7.34
C GLY A 346 -20.80 -2.50 6.75
N CYS A 347 -20.30 -3.73 6.88
CA CYS A 347 -21.00 -4.95 6.49
C CYS A 347 -20.64 -6.13 7.40
N ASP A 348 -21.39 -7.22 7.31
CA ASP A 348 -21.24 -8.39 8.16
C ASP A 348 -19.93 -9.15 7.96
N ASP A 349 -19.33 -9.04 6.79
CA ASP A 349 -18.08 -9.72 6.45
C ASP A 349 -16.91 -9.30 7.36
N HIS A 350 -16.92 -8.08 7.90
CA HIS A 350 -15.90 -7.60 8.81
C HIS A 350 -16.05 -8.03 10.27
N LYS A 351 -17.19 -8.61 10.66
CA LYS A 351 -17.44 -8.99 12.07
C LYS A 351 -16.35 -9.90 12.64
N PRO A 352 -15.91 -10.97 11.94
CA PRO A 352 -14.85 -11.83 12.45
C PRO A 352 -13.54 -11.08 12.67
N PHE A 353 -13.16 -10.18 11.77
CA PHE A 353 -11.94 -9.39 11.91
C PHE A 353 -12.00 -8.46 13.12
N ILE A 354 -13.12 -7.76 13.33
CA ILE A 354 -13.32 -6.88 14.49
C ILE A 354 -13.16 -7.67 15.79
N GLU A 355 -13.80 -8.85 15.88
CA GLU A 355 -13.70 -9.73 17.05
C GLU A 355 -12.26 -10.18 17.30
N ARG A 356 -11.52 -10.57 16.26
CA ARG A 356 -10.12 -11.00 16.34
C ARG A 356 -9.20 -9.86 16.75
N LEU A 357 -9.38 -8.68 16.18
CA LEU A 357 -8.60 -7.49 16.56
C LEU A 357 -8.82 -7.16 18.05
N ASP A 358 -10.08 -7.15 18.52
CA ASP A 358 -10.39 -6.84 19.92
C ASP A 358 -9.88 -7.95 20.88
N GLN A 359 -9.95 -9.22 20.49
CA GLN A 359 -9.37 -10.34 21.24
C GLN A 359 -7.84 -10.27 21.32
N TRP A 360 -7.14 -9.98 20.19
CA TRP A 360 -5.69 -9.79 20.20
C TRP A 360 -5.28 -8.58 21.06
N ARG A 361 -6.03 -7.47 21.00
CA ARG A 361 -5.79 -6.28 21.84
C ARG A 361 -5.92 -6.58 23.33
N ALA A 362 -6.78 -7.50 23.69
CA ALA A 362 -6.95 -7.90 25.10
C ALA A 362 -5.73 -8.64 25.67
N ILE A 363 -4.88 -9.23 24.81
CA ILE A 363 -3.77 -10.08 25.24
C ILE A 363 -2.38 -9.60 24.79
N ALA A 364 -2.29 -8.77 23.76
CA ALA A 364 -1.04 -8.25 23.23
C ALA A 364 -0.82 -6.81 23.66
N GLN A 365 0.41 -6.46 24.06
CA GLN A 365 0.77 -5.08 24.40
C GLN A 365 0.90 -4.18 23.17
N ARG A 366 1.26 -4.76 22.03
CA ARG A 366 1.50 -4.04 20.77
C ARG A 366 0.89 -4.80 19.62
N ILE A 367 0.10 -4.08 18.83
CA ILE A 367 -0.47 -4.58 17.58
C ILE A 367 -0.13 -3.61 16.45
N THR A 368 0.25 -4.15 15.32
CA THR A 368 0.28 -3.49 14.02
C THR A 368 -0.71 -4.19 13.09
N VAL A 369 -1.15 -3.51 12.05
CA VAL A 369 -2.06 -4.08 11.06
C VAL A 369 -1.39 -4.09 9.70
N TRP A 370 -1.61 -5.17 8.97
CA TRP A 370 -1.37 -5.28 7.53
C TRP A 370 -2.72 -5.30 6.85
N ASP A 371 -2.99 -4.28 6.06
CA ASP A 371 -4.25 -4.14 5.33
C ASP A 371 -4.01 -3.96 3.83
N TYR A 372 -5.01 -4.23 3.01
CA TYR A 372 -4.88 -4.42 1.57
C TYR A 372 -5.86 -3.52 0.83
N PHE A 373 -5.36 -2.69 -0.10
CA PHE A 373 -6.16 -1.62 -0.70
C PHE A 373 -6.07 -1.55 -2.23
N THR A 374 -5.81 -2.67 -2.87
CA THR A 374 -5.83 -2.81 -4.32
C THR A 374 -6.33 -4.19 -4.71
N ASP A 375 -6.73 -4.37 -5.95
CA ASP A 375 -6.97 -5.69 -6.50
C ASP A 375 -5.64 -6.31 -6.97
N PHE A 376 -5.26 -7.46 -6.43
CA PHE A 376 -3.99 -8.12 -6.75
C PHE A 376 -4.06 -9.00 -7.99
N ASN A 377 -5.27 -9.46 -8.36
CA ASN A 377 -5.47 -10.17 -9.62
C ASN A 377 -5.42 -9.22 -10.81
N ARG A 378 -5.90 -7.95 -10.63
CA ARG A 378 -6.03 -6.99 -11.72
C ARG A 378 -5.76 -5.56 -11.22
N TYR A 379 -4.49 -5.18 -11.07
CA TYR A 379 -4.09 -3.84 -10.58
C TYR A 379 -4.78 -2.68 -11.31
N LEU A 380 -5.09 -2.85 -12.60
CA LEU A 380 -5.77 -1.83 -13.40
C LEU A 380 -7.30 -1.93 -13.34
N MET A 381 -7.88 -2.89 -12.64
CA MET A 381 -9.33 -2.92 -12.43
C MET A 381 -9.76 -1.69 -11.62
N PRO A 382 -10.84 -0.96 -12.02
CA PRO A 382 -11.43 0.07 -11.16
C PRO A 382 -11.78 -0.52 -9.79
N PHE A 383 -11.28 0.09 -8.71
CA PHE A 383 -11.35 -0.47 -7.36
C PHE A 383 -11.93 0.57 -6.37
N PRO A 384 -13.26 0.74 -6.28
CA PRO A 384 -13.92 1.82 -5.54
C PRO A 384 -13.91 1.60 -4.02
N ASN A 385 -12.74 1.74 -3.37
CA ASN A 385 -12.54 1.51 -1.95
C ASN A 385 -12.16 2.78 -1.15
N PHE A 386 -12.53 3.99 -1.61
CA PHE A 386 -12.22 5.20 -0.84
C PHE A 386 -13.03 5.28 0.48
N GLU A 387 -14.25 4.70 0.53
CA GLU A 387 -15.01 4.67 1.81
C GLU A 387 -14.29 3.86 2.89
N PRO A 388 -13.77 2.64 2.66
CA PRO A 388 -12.83 1.98 3.56
C PRO A 388 -11.67 2.87 3.98
N ILE A 389 -10.95 3.48 3.05
CA ILE A 389 -9.78 4.34 3.37
C ILE A 389 -10.15 5.49 4.31
N LYS A 390 -11.31 6.13 4.12
CA LYS A 390 -11.79 7.23 4.97
C LYS A 390 -12.02 6.83 6.41
N HIS A 391 -12.38 5.58 6.68
CA HIS A 391 -12.83 5.12 7.99
C HIS A 391 -11.83 4.21 8.70
N ASP A 392 -11.15 3.33 7.97
CA ASP A 392 -10.41 2.22 8.56
C ASP A 392 -9.11 2.67 9.23
N VAL A 393 -8.44 3.69 8.70
CA VAL A 393 -7.25 4.25 9.35
C VAL A 393 -7.60 4.82 10.73
N LYS A 394 -8.73 5.54 10.83
CA LYS A 394 -9.22 6.05 12.10
C LYS A 394 -9.70 4.91 13.03
N PHE A 395 -10.37 3.90 12.49
CA PHE A 395 -10.80 2.72 13.23
C PHE A 395 -9.62 2.02 13.92
N TYR A 396 -8.48 1.88 13.22
CA TYR A 396 -7.25 1.31 13.78
C TYR A 396 -6.63 2.21 14.86
N ALA A 397 -6.53 3.51 14.60
CA ALA A 397 -5.98 4.48 15.55
C ALA A 397 -6.79 4.53 16.85
N ASP A 398 -8.11 4.58 16.77
CA ASP A 398 -9.01 4.59 17.93
C ASP A 398 -8.88 3.31 18.79
N ARG A 399 -8.43 2.20 18.19
CA ARG A 399 -8.14 0.94 18.86
C ARG A 399 -6.69 0.81 19.34
N GLY A 400 -5.88 1.86 19.18
CA GLY A 400 -4.51 1.90 19.69
C GLY A 400 -3.52 1.03 18.90
N VAL A 401 -3.84 0.68 17.65
CA VAL A 401 -2.91 0.05 16.71
C VAL A 401 -1.68 0.94 16.55
N LYS A 402 -0.48 0.35 16.62
CA LYS A 402 0.79 1.08 16.66
C LYS A 402 1.43 1.29 15.29
N GLY A 403 0.99 0.56 14.29
CA GLY A 403 1.54 0.68 12.94
C GLY A 403 0.56 0.16 11.90
N LEU A 404 0.59 0.76 10.74
CA LEU A 404 -0.20 0.36 9.57
C LEU A 404 0.70 0.15 8.37
N PHE A 405 0.61 -1.04 7.79
CA PHE A 405 1.14 -1.40 6.50
C PHE A 405 -0.04 -1.46 5.52
N ALA A 406 -0.20 -0.41 4.72
CA ALA A 406 -1.26 -0.30 3.72
C ALA A 406 -0.73 -0.78 2.37
N GLN A 407 -0.98 -2.06 2.05
CA GLN A 407 -0.51 -2.65 0.80
C GLN A 407 -1.38 -2.24 -0.37
N GLY A 408 -0.72 -1.65 -1.37
CA GLY A 408 -1.29 -1.38 -2.68
C GLY A 408 -0.48 -2.00 -3.81
N SER A 409 -0.50 -1.41 -4.99
CA SER A 409 0.37 -1.80 -6.11
C SER A 409 1.79 -1.32 -5.85
N ASN A 410 2.65 -2.22 -5.42
CA ASN A 410 3.93 -1.92 -4.81
C ASN A 410 5.15 -1.96 -5.75
N MET A 411 4.97 -2.23 -7.03
CA MET A 411 6.09 -2.40 -7.96
C MET A 411 6.48 -1.05 -8.60
N PRO A 412 7.65 -0.47 -8.26
CA PRO A 412 8.00 0.91 -8.63
C PRO A 412 8.14 1.16 -10.13
N SER A 413 8.46 0.12 -10.90
CA SER A 413 8.64 0.22 -12.36
C SER A 413 7.77 -0.74 -13.15
N GLN A 414 6.86 -1.47 -12.51
CA GLN A 414 6.17 -2.59 -13.13
C GLN A 414 4.64 -2.49 -13.09
N GLY A 415 4.08 -1.78 -12.14
CA GLY A 415 2.64 -1.70 -12.00
C GLY A 415 2.16 -0.32 -11.60
N GLY A 416 0.94 0.01 -12.00
CA GLY A 416 0.18 1.12 -11.50
C GLY A 416 -1.22 0.60 -11.24
N SER A 417 -1.83 0.97 -10.12
CA SER A 417 -3.23 0.69 -9.89
C SER A 417 -4.05 1.97 -10.06
N GLU A 418 -5.36 1.81 -10.14
CA GLU A 418 -6.27 2.94 -10.19
C GLU A 418 -6.00 3.91 -9.04
N PHE A 419 -5.73 5.17 -9.37
CA PHE A 419 -5.45 6.23 -8.39
C PHE A 419 -4.41 5.86 -7.31
N SER A 420 -3.39 5.07 -7.65
CA SER A 420 -2.37 4.62 -6.68
C SER A 420 -1.73 5.77 -5.91
N THR A 421 -1.35 6.86 -6.59
CA THR A 421 -0.73 8.02 -5.96
C THR A 421 -1.69 8.77 -5.04
N LEU A 422 -2.96 8.91 -5.42
CA LEU A 422 -3.99 9.51 -4.55
C LEU A 422 -4.16 8.69 -3.28
N ARG A 423 -4.27 7.36 -3.39
CA ARG A 423 -4.36 6.47 -2.22
C ARG A 423 -3.14 6.59 -1.33
N ALA A 424 -1.94 6.50 -1.90
CA ALA A 424 -0.69 6.63 -1.16
C ALA A 424 -0.61 7.95 -0.38
N TRP A 425 -0.99 9.07 -1.02
CA TRP A 425 -0.95 10.38 -0.38
C TRP A 425 -1.99 10.51 0.74
N VAL A 426 -3.22 10.05 0.52
CA VAL A 426 -4.28 10.07 1.56
C VAL A 426 -3.87 9.22 2.75
N PHE A 427 -3.32 8.01 2.52
CA PHE A 427 -2.80 7.16 3.60
C PHE A 427 -1.70 7.86 4.40
N ALA A 428 -0.75 8.51 3.74
CA ALA A 428 0.33 9.21 4.42
C ALA A 428 -0.21 10.31 5.36
N GLN A 429 -1.20 11.10 4.90
CA GLN A 429 -1.82 12.14 5.72
C GLN A 429 -2.61 11.55 6.90
N LEU A 430 -3.42 10.50 6.65
CA LEU A 430 -4.26 9.88 7.68
C LEU A 430 -3.42 9.07 8.70
N MET A 431 -2.35 8.41 8.28
CA MET A 431 -1.46 7.71 9.22
C MET A 431 -0.68 8.67 10.13
N TRP A 432 -0.44 9.90 9.68
CA TRP A 432 0.07 10.95 10.56
C TRP A 432 -1.02 11.44 11.52
N ASN A 433 -2.16 11.85 10.98
CA ASN A 433 -3.29 12.38 11.74
C ASN A 433 -4.64 11.82 11.24
N PRO A 434 -5.17 10.76 11.84
CA PRO A 434 -6.42 10.11 11.43
C PRO A 434 -7.68 10.93 11.75
N GLN A 435 -7.56 12.09 12.40
CA GLN A 435 -8.68 13.00 12.66
C GLN A 435 -8.94 13.97 11.49
N GLN A 436 -8.08 13.96 10.47
CA GLN A 436 -8.31 14.74 9.25
C GLN A 436 -9.54 14.20 8.51
N ASP A 437 -10.27 15.11 7.85
CA ASP A 437 -11.36 14.71 6.96
C ASP A 437 -10.79 14.16 5.65
N ALA A 438 -10.87 12.86 5.48
CA ALA A 438 -10.35 12.16 4.31
C ALA A 438 -11.01 12.59 3.00
N GLN A 439 -12.31 12.98 2.99
CA GLN A 439 -12.93 13.51 1.79
C GLN A 439 -12.31 14.85 1.38
N THR A 440 -12.05 15.73 2.35
CA THR A 440 -11.34 16.99 2.08
C THR A 440 -9.95 16.75 1.50
N LEU A 441 -9.22 15.74 1.99
CA LEU A 441 -7.91 15.37 1.42
C LEU A 441 -8.05 14.87 -0.02
N ILE A 442 -9.02 14.01 -0.31
CA ILE A 442 -9.28 13.52 -1.68
C ILE A 442 -9.61 14.69 -2.61
N ASP A 443 -10.51 15.58 -2.20
CA ASP A 443 -10.94 16.73 -3.00
C ASP A 443 -9.78 17.71 -3.23
N GLU A 444 -8.93 17.94 -2.22
CA GLU A 444 -7.73 18.76 -2.33
C GLU A 444 -6.75 18.16 -3.36
N PHE A 445 -6.45 16.87 -3.25
CA PHE A 445 -5.58 16.17 -4.20
C PHE A 445 -6.12 16.25 -5.62
N VAL A 446 -7.39 15.88 -5.81
CA VAL A 446 -8.01 15.87 -7.15
C VAL A 446 -8.00 17.26 -7.76
N LYS A 447 -8.34 18.30 -6.99
CA LYS A 447 -8.31 19.68 -7.44
C LYS A 447 -6.92 20.12 -7.91
N ASP A 448 -5.90 19.88 -7.10
CA ASP A 448 -4.56 20.43 -7.36
C ASP A 448 -3.77 19.59 -8.38
N VAL A 449 -4.03 18.27 -8.45
CA VAL A 449 -3.35 17.37 -9.41
C VAL A 449 -4.03 17.38 -10.78
N TYR A 450 -5.36 17.46 -10.82
CA TYR A 450 -6.12 17.39 -12.07
C TYR A 450 -6.69 18.72 -12.56
N GLY A 451 -6.48 19.84 -11.85
CA GLY A 451 -6.78 21.19 -12.30
C GLY A 451 -8.17 21.32 -12.94
N ASN A 452 -8.23 21.77 -14.21
CA ASN A 452 -9.49 21.92 -14.93
C ASN A 452 -10.25 20.61 -15.18
N ALA A 453 -9.57 19.46 -15.15
CA ALA A 453 -10.21 18.14 -15.28
C ALA A 453 -10.77 17.60 -13.95
N ALA A 454 -10.46 18.22 -12.81
CA ALA A 454 -10.86 17.77 -11.48
C ALA A 454 -12.36 17.49 -11.30
N PRO A 455 -13.30 18.32 -11.83
CA PRO A 455 -14.74 18.01 -11.71
C PRO A 455 -15.11 16.67 -12.36
N HIS A 456 -14.47 16.32 -13.47
CA HIS A 456 -14.73 15.07 -14.20
C HIS A 456 -14.09 13.87 -13.47
N ILE A 457 -12.88 14.03 -12.90
CA ILE A 457 -12.27 12.98 -12.09
C ILE A 457 -13.11 12.69 -10.85
N ASN A 458 -13.60 13.72 -10.16
CA ASN A 458 -14.54 13.54 -9.04
C ASN A 458 -15.85 12.86 -9.47
N ALA A 459 -16.40 13.20 -10.65
CA ALA A 459 -17.58 12.54 -11.19
C ALA A 459 -17.35 11.05 -11.46
N TYR A 460 -16.18 10.67 -11.96
CA TYR A 460 -15.80 9.26 -12.14
C TYR A 460 -15.69 8.53 -10.80
N ILE A 461 -14.97 9.09 -9.83
CA ILE A 461 -14.86 8.51 -8.47
C ILE A 461 -16.26 8.30 -7.89
N GLN A 462 -17.13 9.32 -7.95
CA GLN A 462 -18.50 9.23 -7.44
C GLN A 462 -19.34 8.20 -8.20
N LEU A 463 -19.21 8.10 -9.53
CA LEU A 463 -19.92 7.12 -10.35
C LEU A 463 -19.65 5.70 -9.84
N LEU A 464 -18.38 5.34 -9.62
CA LEU A 464 -18.02 4.00 -9.15
C LEU A 464 -18.49 3.76 -7.72
N HIS A 465 -18.26 4.71 -6.81
CA HIS A 465 -18.63 4.55 -5.40
C HIS A 465 -20.15 4.48 -5.19
N GLN A 466 -20.95 5.08 -6.06
CA GLN A 466 -22.40 4.93 -6.02
C GLN A 466 -22.86 3.49 -6.36
N GLN A 467 -22.10 2.77 -7.19
CA GLN A 467 -22.45 1.41 -7.57
C GLN A 467 -22.17 0.39 -6.44
N VAL A 468 -21.29 0.71 -5.51
CA VAL A 468 -20.86 -0.21 -4.43
C VAL A 468 -21.45 0.14 -3.06
N LYS A 469 -22.31 1.15 -2.97
CA LYS A 469 -22.99 1.52 -1.73
C LYS A 469 -23.97 0.48 -1.17
N PRO A 470 -24.72 -0.29 -2.01
CA PRO A 470 -25.62 -1.31 -1.48
C PRO A 470 -24.87 -2.39 -0.71
N ASP A 471 -25.38 -2.77 0.47
CA ASP A 471 -24.80 -3.83 1.32
C ASP A 471 -24.70 -5.20 0.63
N SER A 472 -25.40 -5.38 -0.49
CA SER A 472 -25.36 -6.58 -1.31
C SER A 472 -24.18 -6.63 -2.29
N VAL A 473 -23.41 -5.55 -2.41
CA VAL A 473 -22.22 -5.52 -3.28
C VAL A 473 -21.01 -5.94 -2.47
N TYR A 474 -20.36 -6.99 -2.94
CA TYR A 474 -19.13 -7.50 -2.38
C TYR A 474 -18.06 -7.56 -3.46
N PHE A 475 -16.85 -7.17 -3.14
CA PHE A 475 -15.64 -7.52 -3.88
C PHE A 475 -14.47 -7.61 -2.91
N SER A 476 -13.50 -8.43 -3.27
CA SER A 476 -12.28 -8.63 -2.48
C SER A 476 -11.06 -8.15 -3.26
N ILE A 477 -9.92 -8.25 -2.63
CA ILE A 477 -8.62 -7.97 -3.23
C ILE A 477 -8.21 -8.97 -4.34
N TRP A 478 -9.03 -9.99 -4.60
CA TRP A 478 -8.81 -11.06 -5.59
C TRP A 478 -9.92 -11.15 -6.62
N SER A 479 -10.84 -10.19 -6.69
CA SER A 479 -12.00 -10.23 -7.59
C SER A 479 -11.59 -10.05 -9.05
N GLU A 480 -12.26 -10.82 -9.93
CA GLU A 480 -12.12 -10.62 -11.38
C GLU A 480 -13.17 -9.63 -11.90
N PRO A 481 -12.88 -8.86 -12.98
CA PRO A 481 -13.84 -7.91 -13.54
C PRO A 481 -15.20 -8.52 -13.89
N GLY A 482 -15.24 -9.81 -14.28
CA GLY A 482 -16.47 -10.55 -14.59
C GLY A 482 -17.31 -10.95 -13.38
N GLU A 483 -16.76 -10.88 -12.18
CA GLU A 483 -17.42 -11.25 -10.93
C GLU A 483 -18.12 -10.07 -10.24
N VAL A 484 -17.82 -8.83 -10.68
CA VAL A 484 -18.29 -7.62 -10.02
C VAL A 484 -19.33 -6.87 -10.87
N ASN A 485 -20.47 -6.56 -10.27
CA ASN A 485 -21.59 -5.94 -10.97
C ASN A 485 -21.41 -4.43 -11.24
N TYR A 486 -20.52 -3.76 -10.51
CA TYR A 486 -20.29 -2.32 -10.68
C TYR A 486 -19.56 -1.95 -11.98
N LEU A 487 -18.93 -2.92 -12.65
CA LEU A 487 -18.29 -2.74 -13.96
C LEU A 487 -19.24 -3.04 -15.13
N SER A 488 -20.54 -2.81 -14.99
CA SER A 488 -21.51 -3.02 -16.06
C SER A 488 -21.19 -2.20 -17.32
N PRO A 489 -21.60 -2.64 -18.53
CA PRO A 489 -21.41 -1.87 -19.76
C PRO A 489 -21.91 -0.42 -19.64
N ALA A 490 -23.05 -0.21 -18.98
CA ALA A 490 -23.61 1.12 -18.77
C ALA A 490 -22.72 2.00 -17.87
N THR A 491 -22.12 1.43 -16.82
CA THR A 491 -21.19 2.14 -15.95
C THR A 491 -19.92 2.52 -16.71
N ILE A 492 -19.35 1.59 -17.48
CA ILE A 492 -18.13 1.83 -18.26
C ILE A 492 -18.37 2.85 -19.39
N GLN A 493 -19.52 2.84 -20.06
CA GLN A 493 -19.88 3.86 -21.07
C GLN A 493 -20.01 5.27 -20.45
N LYS A 494 -20.60 5.37 -19.24
CA LYS A 494 -20.64 6.64 -18.50
C LYS A 494 -19.25 7.11 -18.10
N ALA A 495 -18.40 6.21 -17.60
CA ALA A 495 -17.01 6.52 -17.29
C ALA A 495 -16.24 7.01 -18.52
N ASP A 496 -16.40 6.35 -19.66
CA ASP A 496 -15.81 6.73 -20.96
C ASP A 496 -16.21 8.16 -21.36
N SER A 497 -17.52 8.47 -21.23
CA SER A 497 -18.05 9.83 -21.51
C SER A 497 -17.44 10.87 -20.56
N ILE A 498 -17.30 10.55 -19.28
CA ILE A 498 -16.67 11.44 -18.29
C ILE A 498 -15.20 11.69 -18.65
N PHE A 499 -14.43 10.66 -19.00
CA PHE A 499 -13.04 10.82 -19.39
C PHE A 499 -12.87 11.54 -20.74
N THR A 500 -13.83 11.45 -21.66
CA THR A 500 -13.86 12.29 -22.86
C THR A 500 -13.88 13.77 -22.49
N LEU A 501 -14.73 14.17 -21.55
CA LEU A 501 -14.80 15.55 -21.06
C LEU A 501 -13.53 15.93 -20.26
N ALA A 502 -13.00 15.01 -19.44
CA ALA A 502 -11.77 15.25 -18.69
C ALA A 502 -10.58 15.54 -19.63
N ARG A 503 -10.43 14.75 -20.70
CA ARG A 503 -9.38 14.95 -21.72
C ARG A 503 -9.56 16.28 -22.47
N GLN A 504 -10.78 16.65 -22.82
CA GLN A 504 -11.08 17.96 -23.43
C GLN A 504 -10.68 19.12 -22.49
N ALA A 505 -10.97 19.00 -21.19
CA ALA A 505 -10.59 20.00 -20.20
C ALA A 505 -9.07 20.13 -20.02
N ALA A 506 -8.32 19.09 -20.36
CA ALA A 506 -6.85 19.00 -20.24
C ALA A 506 -6.10 19.23 -21.56
N GLU A 507 -6.78 19.36 -22.72
CA GLU A 507 -6.16 19.29 -24.07
C GLU A 507 -5.02 20.30 -24.31
N LYS A 508 -5.06 21.46 -23.62
CA LYS A 508 -4.08 22.54 -23.76
C LYS A 508 -2.93 22.48 -22.75
N ASP A 509 -2.96 21.50 -21.84
CA ASP A 509 -1.95 21.29 -20.80
C ASP A 509 -1.45 19.84 -20.91
N GLU A 510 -0.35 19.65 -21.64
CA GLU A 510 0.18 18.32 -21.91
C GLU A 510 0.51 17.52 -20.64
N PRO A 511 1.15 18.08 -19.57
CA PRO A 511 1.34 17.39 -18.31
C PRO A 511 0.02 16.98 -17.63
N LEU A 512 -1.00 17.82 -17.69
CA LEU A 512 -2.32 17.51 -17.14
C LEU A 512 -3.00 16.41 -17.96
N LEU A 513 -2.93 16.48 -19.29
CA LEU A 513 -3.51 15.47 -20.17
C LEU A 513 -2.92 14.08 -19.91
N LYS A 514 -1.60 13.98 -19.72
CA LYS A 514 -0.94 12.70 -19.35
C LYS A 514 -1.47 12.13 -18.04
N ARG A 515 -1.69 12.96 -17.01
CA ARG A 515 -2.28 12.52 -15.75
C ARG A 515 -3.72 12.05 -15.90
N VAL A 516 -4.51 12.75 -16.70
CA VAL A 516 -5.90 12.36 -17.02
C VAL A 516 -5.93 11.04 -17.80
N GLU A 517 -5.06 10.85 -18.77
CA GLU A 517 -4.96 9.60 -19.53
C GLU A 517 -4.51 8.42 -18.65
N LEU A 518 -3.60 8.64 -17.70
CA LEU A 518 -3.25 7.62 -16.73
C LEU A 518 -4.44 7.25 -15.83
N ALA A 519 -5.24 8.23 -15.40
CA ALA A 519 -6.46 7.98 -14.63
C ALA A 519 -7.56 7.27 -15.45
N TYR A 520 -7.53 7.39 -16.76
CA TYR A 520 -8.45 6.72 -17.69
C TYR A 520 -8.07 5.25 -17.95
N LEU A 521 -6.83 4.88 -17.72
CA LEU A 521 -6.30 3.54 -18.03
C LEU A 521 -7.14 2.37 -17.46
N PRO A 522 -7.70 2.45 -16.23
CA PRO A 522 -8.58 1.40 -15.70
C PRO A 522 -9.85 1.16 -16.53
N VAL A 523 -10.44 2.21 -17.09
CA VAL A 523 -11.61 2.10 -17.99
C VAL A 523 -11.22 1.43 -19.30
N ILE A 524 -10.08 1.83 -19.89
CA ILE A 524 -9.51 1.23 -21.09
C ILE A 524 -9.20 -0.26 -20.86
N PHE A 525 -8.57 -0.59 -19.73
CA PHE A 525 -8.29 -1.97 -19.33
C PHE A 525 -9.57 -2.79 -19.26
N THR A 526 -10.60 -2.29 -18.59
CA THR A 526 -11.90 -2.96 -18.44
C THR A 526 -12.55 -3.22 -19.80
N LYS A 527 -12.53 -2.24 -20.71
CA LYS A 527 -13.05 -2.40 -22.08
C LYS A 527 -12.33 -3.53 -22.81
N LEU A 528 -10.99 -3.58 -22.74
CA LEU A 528 -10.19 -4.61 -23.39
C LEU A 528 -10.35 -5.97 -22.73
N TYR A 529 -10.40 -6.04 -21.40
CA TYR A 529 -10.63 -7.28 -20.66
C TYR A 529 -11.90 -7.96 -21.12
N PHE A 530 -13.03 -7.25 -21.12
CA PHE A 530 -14.29 -7.83 -21.57
C PHE A 530 -14.32 -8.10 -23.08
N HIS A 531 -13.62 -7.32 -23.89
CA HIS A 531 -13.48 -7.61 -25.31
C HIS A 531 -12.76 -8.94 -25.53
N THR A 532 -11.69 -9.23 -24.79
CA THR A 532 -10.95 -10.50 -24.88
C THR A 532 -11.79 -11.72 -24.43
N THR A 533 -12.78 -11.50 -23.56
CA THR A 533 -13.69 -12.53 -23.05
C THR A 533 -15.03 -12.60 -23.80
N GLY A 534 -15.16 -11.92 -24.95
CA GLY A 534 -16.34 -11.98 -25.82
C GLY A 534 -17.41 -10.91 -25.58
N GLY A 535 -17.16 -9.95 -24.70
CA GLY A 535 -18.11 -8.89 -24.33
C GLY A 535 -18.10 -7.68 -25.26
N SER A 536 -18.76 -7.74 -26.43
CA SER A 536 -18.86 -6.63 -27.39
C SER A 536 -19.62 -5.39 -26.88
N ALA A 537 -20.31 -5.49 -25.73
CA ALA A 537 -21.06 -4.37 -25.14
C ALA A 537 -20.15 -3.28 -24.53
N TYR A 538 -18.87 -3.56 -24.27
CA TYR A 538 -17.93 -2.62 -23.63
C TYR A 538 -17.13 -1.80 -24.66
N VAL A 539 -16.80 -2.38 -25.77
CA VAL A 539 -16.16 -1.73 -26.93
C VAL A 539 -16.58 -2.45 -28.21
N SER A 540 -16.88 -1.67 -29.25
CA SER A 540 -17.18 -2.28 -30.56
C SER A 540 -15.92 -2.88 -31.16
N ARG A 541 -16.08 -3.87 -32.05
CA ARG A 541 -14.97 -4.44 -32.81
C ARG A 541 -14.21 -3.41 -33.66
N ALA A 542 -14.94 -2.45 -34.20
CA ALA A 542 -14.34 -1.40 -35.00
C ALA A 542 -13.44 -0.47 -34.16
N ASP A 543 -13.80 -0.22 -32.90
CA ASP A 543 -13.08 0.69 -32.01
C ASP A 543 -11.97 -0.02 -31.19
N ALA A 544 -12.04 -1.35 -31.03
CA ALA A 544 -11.09 -2.10 -30.21
C ALA A 544 -9.61 -1.91 -30.61
N PRO A 545 -9.22 -1.83 -31.90
CA PRO A 545 -7.84 -1.54 -32.30
C PRO A 545 -7.33 -0.19 -31.80
N GLU A 546 -8.17 0.85 -31.82
CA GLU A 546 -7.81 2.19 -31.34
C GLU A 546 -7.66 2.17 -29.80
N VAL A 547 -8.59 1.52 -29.10
CA VAL A 547 -8.53 1.36 -27.63
C VAL A 547 -7.27 0.60 -27.21
N LEU A 548 -6.88 -0.46 -27.93
CA LEU A 548 -5.63 -1.19 -27.68
C LEU A 548 -4.39 -0.34 -27.97
N ALA A 549 -4.40 0.42 -29.04
CA ALA A 549 -3.28 1.35 -29.35
C ALA A 549 -3.12 2.41 -28.25
N GLN A 550 -4.22 2.96 -27.76
CA GLN A 550 -4.22 3.89 -26.63
C GLN A 550 -3.70 3.23 -25.35
N PHE A 551 -4.13 2.01 -25.03
CA PHE A 551 -3.64 1.23 -23.90
C PHE A 551 -2.11 1.06 -23.96
N LYS A 552 -1.58 0.58 -25.08
CA LYS A 552 -0.15 0.38 -25.30
C LYS A 552 0.65 1.68 -25.14
N ARG A 553 0.14 2.78 -25.70
CA ARG A 553 0.79 4.08 -25.58
C ARG A 553 0.88 4.53 -24.12
N ILE A 554 -0.26 4.53 -23.39
CA ILE A 554 -0.31 5.01 -22.01
C ILE A 554 0.54 4.13 -21.10
N THR A 555 0.46 2.81 -21.23
CA THR A 555 1.27 1.89 -20.41
C THR A 555 2.76 2.02 -20.72
N GLY A 556 3.14 2.19 -21.98
CA GLY A 556 4.52 2.40 -22.39
C GLY A 556 5.11 3.73 -21.87
N GLU A 557 4.38 4.84 -22.00
CA GLU A 557 4.81 6.16 -21.51
C GLU A 557 5.00 6.17 -19.98
N ASN A 558 4.16 5.42 -19.25
CA ASN A 558 4.22 5.33 -17.80
C ASN A 558 5.01 4.12 -17.27
N LYS A 559 5.65 3.34 -18.17
CA LYS A 559 6.44 2.15 -17.83
C LYS A 559 5.69 1.12 -16.99
N ILE A 560 4.39 0.96 -17.25
CA ILE A 560 3.55 -0.04 -16.60
C ILE A 560 3.75 -1.36 -17.34
N THR A 561 4.35 -2.35 -16.69
CA THR A 561 4.71 -3.65 -17.29
C THR A 561 3.97 -4.82 -16.64
N ARG A 562 3.20 -4.57 -15.57
CA ARG A 562 2.43 -5.59 -14.86
C ARG A 562 1.00 -5.10 -14.59
N ILE A 563 0.07 -6.04 -14.66
CA ILE A 563 -1.36 -5.83 -14.40
C ILE A 563 -1.89 -6.63 -13.22
N ALA A 564 -1.06 -7.44 -12.57
CA ALA A 564 -1.38 -8.24 -11.39
C ALA A 564 -0.14 -8.51 -10.54
N GLU A 565 -0.30 -9.03 -9.32
CA GLU A 565 0.81 -9.37 -8.42
C GLU A 565 1.58 -10.61 -8.91
N GLY A 566 0.88 -11.69 -9.28
CA GLY A 566 1.49 -12.93 -9.73
C GLY A 566 2.09 -12.84 -11.14
N ASP A 567 3.20 -13.59 -11.38
CA ASP A 567 3.88 -13.58 -12.70
C ASP A 567 3.04 -14.20 -13.81
N GLU A 568 2.19 -15.16 -13.50
CA GLU A 568 1.35 -15.84 -14.49
C GLU A 568 0.27 -14.91 -15.05
N TYR A 569 -0.40 -14.15 -14.19
CA TYR A 569 -1.51 -13.25 -14.54
C TYR A 569 -1.08 -11.80 -14.70
N GLY A 570 0.08 -11.44 -14.17
CA GLY A 570 0.61 -10.07 -14.17
C GLY A 570 1.33 -9.64 -15.44
N ASN A 571 1.48 -10.54 -16.41
CA ASN A 571 2.26 -10.27 -17.61
C ASN A 571 1.48 -9.40 -18.60
N MET A 572 1.91 -8.15 -18.74
CA MET A 572 1.34 -7.17 -19.67
C MET A 572 1.37 -7.65 -21.12
N ASP A 573 2.46 -8.29 -21.55
CA ASP A 573 2.62 -8.74 -22.94
C ASP A 573 1.62 -9.84 -23.27
N LYS A 574 1.35 -10.77 -22.34
CA LYS A 574 0.30 -11.79 -22.51
C LYS A 574 -1.09 -11.16 -22.63
N PHE A 575 -1.40 -10.15 -21.83
CA PHE A 575 -2.68 -9.43 -21.93
C PHE A 575 -2.82 -8.72 -23.27
N ILE A 576 -1.79 -7.99 -23.70
CA ILE A 576 -1.76 -7.30 -24.99
C ILE A 576 -1.90 -8.32 -26.13
N GLN A 577 -1.15 -9.41 -26.10
CA GLN A 577 -1.24 -10.48 -27.10
C GLN A 577 -2.65 -11.06 -27.16
N GLY A 578 -3.27 -11.32 -26.01
CA GLY A 578 -4.65 -11.77 -25.94
C GLY A 578 -5.62 -10.79 -26.60
N ALA A 579 -5.45 -9.49 -26.35
CA ALA A 579 -6.27 -8.44 -26.96
C ALA A 579 -6.03 -8.34 -28.48
N GLU A 580 -4.80 -8.49 -28.97
CA GLU A 580 -4.47 -8.53 -30.41
C GLU A 580 -5.11 -9.74 -31.09
N LEU A 581 -4.99 -10.91 -30.50
CA LEU A 581 -5.57 -12.14 -31.02
C LEU A 581 -7.09 -12.04 -31.10
N SER A 582 -7.76 -11.52 -30.08
CA SER A 582 -9.21 -11.35 -30.13
C SER A 582 -9.68 -10.43 -31.25
N GLN A 583 -8.91 -9.42 -31.63
CA GLN A 583 -9.20 -8.57 -32.79
C GLN A 583 -9.08 -9.31 -34.11
N GLN A 584 -8.14 -10.26 -34.24
CA GLN A 584 -7.94 -11.02 -35.46
C GLN A 584 -9.00 -12.09 -35.68
N PHE A 585 -9.53 -12.67 -34.60
CA PHE A 585 -10.40 -13.85 -34.66
C PHE A 585 -11.88 -13.55 -34.55
N TYR A 586 -12.26 -12.33 -34.21
CA TYR A 586 -13.67 -11.91 -34.18
C TYR A 586 -14.17 -11.35 -35.53
N THR A 587 -13.48 -11.60 -36.66
CA THR A 587 -14.06 -11.32 -37.95
C THR A 587 -15.11 -12.39 -38.27
N ASP A 588 -16.34 -11.95 -38.34
CA ASP A 588 -17.56 -12.66 -38.72
C ASP A 588 -17.62 -14.19 -38.61
N TRP A 589 -18.58 -14.62 -37.87
CA TRP A 589 -19.04 -16.01 -37.76
C TRP A 589 -18.97 -16.76 -39.08
N TRP A 590 -18.38 -17.99 -39.07
CA TRP A 590 -18.63 -19.02 -40.03
C TRP A 590 -17.85 -18.94 -41.35
N VAL A 591 -16.58 -19.18 -41.34
CA VAL A 591 -15.99 -19.87 -42.46
C VAL A 591 -15.38 -21.16 -41.93
N ILE A 592 -16.10 -22.20 -42.13
CA ILE A 592 -15.60 -23.55 -41.91
C ILE A 592 -15.10 -24.04 -43.26
N GLY A 593 -13.76 -24.03 -43.43
CA GLY A 593 -13.12 -24.73 -44.54
C GLY A 593 -13.05 -26.24 -44.29
N PRO A 594 -12.79 -27.01 -45.29
CA PRO A 594 -12.54 -28.45 -45.09
C PRO A 594 -11.24 -28.62 -44.31
N PHE A 595 -11.36 -29.16 -43.10
CA PHE A 595 -10.20 -29.48 -42.24
C PHE A 595 -9.56 -30.79 -42.69
N ASP A 596 -8.24 -30.79 -42.77
CA ASP A 596 -7.47 -32.01 -42.83
C ASP A 596 -7.44 -32.65 -41.43
N ASN A 597 -7.97 -33.86 -41.31
CA ASN A 597 -8.07 -34.61 -40.05
C ASN A 597 -6.72 -34.83 -39.33
N GLU A 598 -5.62 -34.82 -40.06
CA GLU A 598 -4.26 -34.98 -39.50
C GLU A 598 -3.81 -33.72 -38.75
N ASN A 599 -4.19 -32.53 -39.21
CA ASN A 599 -3.86 -31.25 -38.55
C ASN A 599 -4.67 -31.05 -37.27
N LEU A 600 -5.89 -31.57 -37.19
CA LEU A 600 -6.73 -31.50 -35.98
C LEU A 600 -6.27 -32.48 -34.89
N LYS A 601 -5.75 -33.65 -35.26
CA LYS A 601 -5.23 -34.62 -34.28
C LYS A 601 -4.05 -34.09 -33.46
N GLY A 602 -3.18 -33.30 -34.07
CA GLY A 602 -2.05 -32.66 -33.39
C GLY A 602 -2.47 -31.55 -32.42
N LEU A 603 -3.54 -30.82 -32.73
CA LEU A 603 -4.06 -29.71 -31.93
C LEU A 603 -4.87 -30.17 -30.72
N VAL A 604 -5.67 -31.23 -30.87
CA VAL A 604 -6.48 -31.80 -29.77
C VAL A 604 -5.60 -32.43 -28.69
N THR A 605 -4.39 -32.88 -29.02
CA THR A 605 -3.45 -33.46 -28.05
C THR A 605 -2.75 -32.44 -27.20
N VAL A 606 -2.68 -31.19 -27.61
CA VAL A 606 -1.97 -30.11 -26.89
C VAL A 606 -2.81 -29.51 -25.76
N PHE A 607 -4.13 -29.68 -25.77
CA PHE A 607 -5.05 -29.01 -24.84
C PHE A 607 -5.80 -29.95 -23.89
N THR A 608 -5.35 -31.18 -23.70
CA THR A 608 -5.88 -32.03 -22.62
C THR A 608 -5.17 -31.68 -21.32
N PRO A 609 -5.83 -31.03 -20.33
CA PRO A 609 -5.35 -31.08 -18.95
C PRO A 609 -5.20 -32.54 -18.54
N GLU A 610 -4.15 -32.89 -17.87
CA GLU A 610 -3.93 -34.21 -17.33
C GLU A 610 -5.16 -34.66 -16.53
N LYS A 611 -5.88 -35.65 -17.05
CA LYS A 611 -7.05 -36.36 -16.51
C LYS A 611 -8.41 -35.78 -16.90
N GLU A 612 -9.11 -36.58 -17.70
CA GLU A 612 -10.57 -36.67 -17.83
C GLU A 612 -11.27 -35.92 -18.98
N PHE A 613 -10.67 -35.80 -20.15
CA PHE A 613 -11.47 -35.63 -21.37
C PHE A 613 -11.68 -36.94 -22.09
N ASP A 614 -12.93 -37.39 -22.16
CA ASP A 614 -13.33 -38.54 -22.99
C ASP A 614 -13.31 -38.11 -24.46
N THR A 615 -12.23 -38.43 -25.16
CA THR A 615 -12.00 -38.12 -26.58
C THR A 615 -13.01 -38.80 -27.53
N ALA A 616 -13.92 -39.61 -27.00
CA ALA A 616 -14.91 -40.38 -27.78
C ALA A 616 -16.09 -39.53 -28.30
N LYS A 617 -16.19 -38.24 -28.01
CA LYS A 617 -17.35 -37.41 -28.37
C LYS A 617 -17.05 -36.15 -29.19
N THR A 618 -15.87 -36.03 -29.76
CA THR A 618 -15.60 -34.99 -30.76
C THR A 618 -16.03 -35.52 -32.11
N VAL A 619 -17.07 -34.96 -32.71
CA VAL A 619 -17.54 -35.34 -34.02
C VAL A 619 -17.03 -34.33 -35.03
N ILE A 620 -16.15 -34.76 -35.91
CA ILE A 620 -15.67 -33.98 -37.06
C ILE A 620 -16.56 -34.33 -38.24
N GLY A 621 -17.44 -33.40 -38.62
CA GLY A 621 -18.33 -33.53 -39.79
C GLY A 621 -17.79 -32.80 -41.00
N LYS A 622 -18.44 -33.01 -42.16
CA LYS A 622 -18.15 -32.26 -43.38
C LYS A 622 -18.39 -30.74 -43.25
N ASP A 623 -19.19 -30.35 -42.27
CA ASP A 623 -19.69 -28.98 -42.06
C ASP A 623 -19.10 -28.35 -40.78
N GLY A 624 -18.09 -28.96 -40.14
CA GLY A 624 -17.42 -28.41 -38.94
C GLY A 624 -17.14 -29.39 -37.82
N VAL A 625 -16.56 -28.89 -36.77
CA VAL A 625 -16.28 -29.63 -35.54
C VAL A 625 -17.34 -29.28 -34.50
N SER A 626 -18.11 -30.29 -34.05
CA SER A 626 -18.97 -30.13 -32.87
C SER A 626 -18.36 -30.86 -31.68
N VAL A 627 -18.31 -30.17 -30.56
CA VAL A 627 -17.88 -30.74 -29.28
C VAL A 627 -19.11 -30.89 -28.39
N GLN A 628 -19.49 -32.11 -28.04
CA GLN A 628 -20.54 -32.34 -27.06
C GLN A 628 -19.95 -32.41 -25.66
N TRP A 629 -20.39 -31.49 -24.80
CA TRP A 629 -20.01 -31.42 -23.41
C TRP A 629 -20.83 -32.34 -22.54
N LYS A 630 -20.18 -33.05 -21.63
CA LYS A 630 -20.85 -33.67 -20.50
C LYS A 630 -20.70 -32.72 -19.31
N GLN A 631 -21.83 -32.21 -18.84
CA GLN A 631 -21.87 -31.40 -17.64
C GLN A 631 -21.55 -32.28 -16.43
N TYR A 632 -20.43 -32.02 -15.75
CA TYR A 632 -20.17 -32.55 -14.42
C TYR A 632 -20.80 -31.62 -13.39
N SER A 633 -21.83 -32.10 -12.71
CA SER A 633 -22.34 -31.52 -11.49
C SER A 633 -21.33 -31.85 -10.39
N ASP A 634 -20.84 -30.83 -9.71
CA ASP A 634 -20.21 -30.83 -8.38
C ASP A 634 -18.79 -30.25 -8.29
N HIS A 635 -18.49 -29.12 -8.90
CA HIS A 635 -17.47 -28.24 -8.34
C HIS A 635 -17.63 -26.80 -8.85
N THR A 636 -17.80 -25.90 -7.91
CA THR A 636 -17.96 -24.45 -8.02
C THR A 636 -16.61 -23.73 -8.20
N SER A 637 -15.83 -24.09 -9.18
CA SER A 637 -14.69 -23.29 -9.66
C SER A 637 -14.15 -23.92 -10.93
N GLY A 638 -14.85 -23.73 -12.02
CA GLY A 638 -14.37 -24.17 -13.32
C GLY A 638 -14.25 -22.97 -14.23
N TYR A 639 -13.03 -22.52 -14.47
CA TYR A 639 -12.75 -21.68 -15.63
C TYR A 639 -13.03 -22.51 -16.87
N ILE A 640 -13.93 -22.03 -17.73
CA ILE A 640 -14.06 -22.55 -19.09
C ILE A 640 -13.05 -21.77 -19.93
N ASP A 641 -11.84 -22.26 -20.01
CA ASP A 641 -10.91 -21.81 -21.03
C ASP A 641 -11.40 -22.34 -22.38
N PHE A 642 -11.89 -21.46 -23.22
CA PHE A 642 -12.17 -21.78 -24.61
C PHE A 642 -10.85 -22.01 -25.33
N ALA A 643 -10.53 -23.28 -25.63
CA ALA A 643 -9.40 -23.61 -26.46
C ALA A 643 -9.59 -23.01 -27.86
N ARG A 644 -8.65 -22.23 -28.33
CA ARG A 644 -8.64 -21.69 -29.70
C ARG A 644 -7.92 -22.67 -30.62
N ILE A 645 -8.57 -23.12 -31.65
CA ILE A 645 -7.99 -24.00 -32.66
C ILE A 645 -7.56 -23.14 -33.86
N PHE A 646 -6.29 -23.19 -34.19
CA PHE A 646 -5.71 -22.49 -35.33
C PHE A 646 -5.36 -23.44 -36.46
N ASN A 647 -5.68 -23.06 -37.67
CA ASN A 647 -5.03 -23.62 -38.87
C ASN A 647 -4.17 -22.52 -39.50
N PRO A 648 -2.81 -22.58 -39.39
CA PRO A 648 -1.92 -21.54 -39.90
C PRO A 648 -1.96 -21.37 -41.42
N SER A 649 -2.43 -22.36 -42.16
CA SER A 649 -2.43 -22.32 -43.64
C SER A 649 -3.71 -21.72 -44.22
N GLU A 650 -4.80 -21.53 -43.43
CA GLU A 650 -6.11 -21.13 -43.95
C GLU A 650 -6.83 -20.04 -43.10
N ASN A 651 -6.21 -19.51 -42.07
CA ASN A 651 -6.79 -18.47 -41.18
C ASN A 651 -8.16 -18.86 -40.56
N VAL A 652 -8.36 -20.11 -40.25
CA VAL A 652 -9.62 -20.63 -39.69
C VAL A 652 -9.52 -20.83 -38.20
N VAL A 653 -10.51 -20.34 -37.46
CA VAL A 653 -10.64 -20.49 -36.02
C VAL A 653 -11.96 -21.18 -35.71
N ALA A 654 -11.93 -22.25 -34.92
CA ALA A 654 -13.10 -22.84 -34.29
C ALA A 654 -13.02 -22.68 -32.75
N TYR A 655 -14.14 -22.42 -32.11
CA TYR A 655 -14.30 -22.33 -30.67
C TYR A 655 -15.03 -23.57 -30.14
#